data_0543fb5fb6ca7ff41da2cd6c794d3532
#
_entry.id   0543fb5fb6ca7ff41da2cd6c794d3532
#
_cell.length_a   1.000
_cell.length_b   1.000
_cell.length_c   1.000
_cell.angle_alpha   90.00
_cell.angle_beta   90.00
_cell.angle_gamma   90.00
#
_symmetry.space_group_name_H-M   'P 1'
#
loop_
_entity.id
_entity.type
_entity.pdbx_description
1 polymer ?
#
loop_
_entity_poly.entity_id
_entity_poly.type
_entity_poly.pdbx_seq_one_letter_code
_entity_poly.pdbx_strand_id
1 'polypeptide(L)'
;MNVITKTLQLADGRNITIETGKVAKQADGAAVIRMGNTVLLATVCAAKEAVPGTDFMPLQVDYREQYAAAGRFPGGFTKREGKANDDEILTSRLVDRVLRPLFPSDYHTEVFVNVMLLSADGVDMPDALAGFAASVAMQCSDIPIEHPISEVRVARVNGEYIIDPTSEQMKEADMDIMVGATKENIMMVEGEMDEVSEQDLINALKAAHDAIKPMCEIQEELAKELGTDVKREYCDEVNDEELREQVKKETYDACYAQAQSGDNDKKHREEVYDKIKSDFIERYDAAHTDLSEDDLEEKHAQIERYYADVQRDSMRRSVLDTGKRMDGRACDEIRPIWCEVDPLPMPHGSAYFQRGETLALATCTLGTKLDEKMVDNVLDKSYQRFLLHYNFPPFCTGEAKAQRGVGRREIGHGHLAWRGLKGMIPEDFPYTVRLVSQVLESNGSSSMATVCSGTLALMDAGVPIKKPVSGIAMGLIKNPGEEKYAVLSDILGDEDHLGDMDFKTTGTRDGITATQMDIKCDGLSFEILEKALMQAKQAREYILDKIVETIPEPRKEMKPQVPRIETLEIPKEFIGAIIGPGGKIIQQMQEESGATITIDEVDGVGKIQVSAPNKTAIDAAMGKIKSIVAVPEIGEVYEGTVRSIMPYGCFVEILPGKDGLLHISEINWKRLATVEEAGIKEGDKLQVKLLDIDPKTGKYKLSHRCLLEKPEGYVEPQRRPRGDRGERRPHRDGNHRS
;
A
#
# COMPACT_ATOMS: atom_id res chain seq x y z
N MET A 1 -14.95 24.09 -35.85
CA MET A 1 -14.32 23.18 -34.89
C MET A 1 -14.30 21.81 -35.55
N ASN A 2 -13.14 21.25 -35.78
CA ASN A 2 -13.05 19.85 -36.19
C ASN A 2 -12.99 19.01 -34.94
N VAL A 3 -14.15 18.60 -34.41
CA VAL A 3 -14.23 17.67 -33.30
C VAL A 3 -14.31 16.27 -33.87
N ILE A 4 -13.36 15.42 -33.51
CA ILE A 4 -13.35 14.01 -33.89
C ILE A 4 -13.74 13.18 -32.68
N THR A 5 -14.65 12.24 -32.89
CA THR A 5 -15.08 11.30 -31.86
C THR A 5 -14.92 9.88 -32.38
N LYS A 6 -14.20 9.05 -31.63
CA LYS A 6 -14.04 7.60 -31.86
C LYS A 6 -14.64 6.83 -30.68
N THR A 7 -15.12 5.64 -30.95
CA THR A 7 -15.64 4.74 -29.88
C THR A 7 -15.06 3.36 -30.07
N LEU A 8 -14.49 2.83 -29.01
CA LEU A 8 -14.02 1.46 -28.90
C LEU A 8 -14.96 0.68 -28.00
N GLN A 9 -15.43 -0.48 -28.43
CA GLN A 9 -16.20 -1.40 -27.61
C GLN A 9 -15.27 -2.43 -26.98
N LEU A 10 -15.30 -2.54 -25.66
CA LEU A 10 -14.60 -3.59 -24.91
C LEU A 10 -15.31 -4.94 -25.06
N ALA A 11 -14.61 -6.02 -24.74
CA ALA A 11 -15.12 -7.39 -24.84
C ALA A 11 -16.37 -7.65 -23.97
N ASP A 12 -16.52 -6.93 -22.86
CA ASP A 12 -17.68 -7.01 -21.95
C ASP A 12 -18.86 -6.12 -22.40
N GLY A 13 -18.72 -5.41 -23.52
CA GLY A 13 -19.76 -4.54 -24.10
C GLY A 13 -19.72 -3.10 -23.62
N ARG A 14 -18.88 -2.71 -22.65
CA ARG A 14 -18.65 -1.30 -22.30
C ARG A 14 -17.95 -0.57 -23.46
N ASN A 15 -18.15 0.74 -23.50
CA ASN A 15 -17.56 1.59 -24.54
C ASN A 15 -16.60 2.59 -23.94
N ILE A 16 -15.45 2.74 -24.58
CA ILE A 16 -14.52 3.86 -24.36
C ILE A 16 -14.72 4.84 -25.52
N THR A 17 -15.01 6.11 -25.19
CA THR A 17 -15.16 7.18 -26.16
C THR A 17 -13.96 8.11 -26.09
N ILE A 18 -13.39 8.42 -27.26
CA ILE A 18 -12.28 9.36 -27.46
C ILE A 18 -12.85 10.60 -28.14
N GLU A 19 -12.65 11.79 -27.58
CA GLU A 19 -13.01 13.06 -28.19
C GLU A 19 -11.79 13.99 -28.26
N THR A 20 -11.46 14.53 -29.40
CA THR A 20 -10.37 15.51 -29.58
C THR A 20 -10.82 16.74 -30.39
N GLY A 21 -10.04 17.83 -30.33
CA GLY A 21 -10.29 19.07 -31.08
C GLY A 21 -11.31 20.03 -30.46
N LYS A 22 -11.92 19.69 -29.29
CA LYS A 22 -12.92 20.52 -28.61
C LYS A 22 -12.32 21.39 -27.49
N VAL A 23 -11.49 20.82 -26.66
CA VAL A 23 -10.89 21.47 -25.48
C VAL A 23 -9.38 21.51 -25.55
N ALA A 24 -8.73 22.28 -24.67
CA ALA A 24 -7.27 22.38 -24.51
C ALA A 24 -6.50 22.64 -25.82
N LYS A 25 -7.00 23.52 -26.66
CA LYS A 25 -6.49 23.78 -28.05
C LYS A 25 -5.12 24.47 -28.12
N GLN A 26 -4.56 24.86 -26.97
CA GLN A 26 -3.22 25.44 -26.87
C GLN A 26 -2.14 24.40 -26.55
N ALA A 27 -2.55 23.19 -26.16
CA ALA A 27 -1.65 22.07 -26.02
C ALA A 27 -1.28 21.53 -27.42
N ASP A 28 -0.11 20.90 -27.54
CA ASP A 28 0.31 20.23 -28.78
C ASP A 28 -0.64 19.07 -29.11
N GLY A 29 -1.09 18.32 -28.09
CA GLY A 29 -2.12 17.30 -28.22
C GLY A 29 -3.05 17.29 -27.03
N ALA A 30 -4.33 16.95 -27.27
CA ALA A 30 -5.33 16.86 -26.19
C ALA A 30 -6.43 15.88 -26.55
N ALA A 31 -6.88 15.10 -25.58
CA ALA A 31 -7.98 14.16 -25.72
C ALA A 31 -8.83 14.09 -24.45
N VAL A 32 -10.14 13.90 -24.64
CA VAL A 32 -11.08 13.54 -23.57
C VAL A 32 -11.44 12.07 -23.73
N ILE A 33 -11.18 11.27 -22.71
CA ILE A 33 -11.50 9.85 -22.68
C ILE A 33 -12.66 9.63 -21.71
N ARG A 34 -13.64 8.84 -22.14
CA ARG A 34 -14.80 8.53 -21.31
C ARG A 34 -15.10 7.04 -21.33
N MET A 35 -15.29 6.46 -20.14
CA MET A 35 -15.88 5.14 -19.94
C MET A 35 -16.97 5.28 -18.85
N GLY A 36 -18.21 4.98 -19.19
CA GLY A 36 -19.32 5.23 -18.28
C GLY A 36 -19.43 6.69 -17.82
N ASN A 37 -19.36 6.92 -16.52
CA ASN A 37 -19.33 8.25 -15.90
C ASN A 37 -17.91 8.73 -15.58
N THR A 38 -16.89 7.91 -15.79
CA THR A 38 -15.48 8.28 -15.64
C THR A 38 -15.01 9.03 -16.87
N VAL A 39 -14.48 10.24 -16.68
CA VAL A 39 -14.03 11.14 -17.75
C VAL A 39 -12.66 11.71 -17.38
N LEU A 40 -11.69 11.49 -18.25
CA LEU A 40 -10.34 12.02 -18.16
C LEU A 40 -10.09 13.04 -19.27
N LEU A 41 -9.37 14.12 -18.95
CA LEU A 41 -8.74 15.01 -19.91
C LEU A 41 -7.23 14.75 -19.87
N ALA A 42 -6.65 14.34 -20.99
CA ALA A 42 -5.21 14.27 -21.15
C ALA A 42 -4.73 15.37 -22.10
N THR A 43 -3.60 15.97 -21.77
CA THR A 43 -2.92 17.00 -22.59
C THR A 43 -1.43 16.73 -22.62
N VAL A 44 -0.79 17.08 -23.73
CA VAL A 44 0.65 17.03 -23.89
C VAL A 44 1.16 18.35 -24.46
N CYS A 45 2.29 18.81 -23.92
CA CYS A 45 3.03 19.95 -24.42
C CYS A 45 4.52 19.62 -24.43
N ALA A 46 5.21 19.98 -25.49
CA ALA A 46 6.66 19.91 -25.60
C ALA A 46 7.27 21.30 -25.68
N ALA A 47 8.48 21.46 -25.15
CA ALA A 47 9.28 22.65 -25.41
C ALA A 47 9.58 22.75 -26.92
N LYS A 48 10.07 23.89 -27.38
CA LYS A 48 10.40 24.07 -28.80
C LYS A 48 11.77 23.51 -29.14
N GLU A 49 12.68 23.54 -28.20
CA GLU A 49 14.09 23.15 -28.34
C GLU A 49 14.56 22.51 -27.04
N ALA A 50 15.50 21.59 -27.13
CA ALA A 50 16.15 21.00 -25.98
C ALA A 50 16.99 22.05 -25.22
N VAL A 51 17.12 21.90 -23.93
CA VAL A 51 18.06 22.72 -23.13
C VAL A 51 19.48 22.27 -23.48
N PRO A 52 20.38 23.18 -23.86
CA PRO A 52 21.75 22.81 -24.19
C PRO A 52 22.42 22.00 -23.06
N GLY A 53 23.10 20.92 -23.43
CA GLY A 53 23.76 20.01 -22.49
C GLY A 53 22.86 18.98 -21.80
N THR A 54 21.59 18.86 -22.22
CA THR A 54 20.73 17.78 -21.76
C THR A 54 21.05 16.50 -22.54
N ASP A 55 21.33 15.42 -21.83
CA ASP A 55 21.72 14.10 -22.35
C ASP A 55 20.68 12.99 -22.05
N PHE A 56 19.50 13.38 -21.64
CA PHE A 56 18.39 12.48 -21.33
C PHE A 56 17.05 13.06 -21.78
N MET A 57 16.03 12.23 -21.88
CA MET A 57 14.65 12.66 -22.19
C MET A 57 13.94 13.19 -20.93
N PRO A 58 13.71 14.53 -20.82
CA PRO A 58 13.06 15.14 -19.65
C PRO A 58 11.52 15.05 -19.75
N LEU A 59 10.98 13.86 -19.53
CA LEU A 59 9.55 13.61 -19.45
C LEU A 59 9.01 13.86 -18.06
N GLN A 60 7.97 14.66 -17.94
CA GLN A 60 7.19 14.80 -16.72
C GLN A 60 5.74 14.41 -16.97
N VAL A 61 5.25 13.46 -16.19
CA VAL A 61 3.85 13.04 -16.18
C VAL A 61 3.22 13.43 -14.86
N ASP A 62 2.06 14.08 -14.91
CA ASP A 62 1.23 14.42 -13.76
C ASP A 62 -0.20 13.91 -13.95
N TYR A 63 -0.61 12.97 -13.12
CA TYR A 63 -1.98 12.51 -12.97
C TYR A 63 -2.60 13.20 -11.75
N ARG A 64 -3.80 13.75 -11.92
CA ARG A 64 -4.48 14.51 -10.85
C ARG A 64 -5.96 14.17 -10.78
N GLU A 65 -6.43 13.94 -9.56
CA GLU A 65 -7.84 13.76 -9.24
C GLU A 65 -8.37 14.99 -8.51
N GLN A 66 -9.47 15.54 -9.01
CA GLN A 66 -10.14 16.67 -8.37
C GLN A 66 -11.37 16.16 -7.61
N TYR A 67 -11.55 16.58 -6.35
CA TYR A 67 -12.74 16.23 -5.57
C TYR A 67 -14.05 16.66 -6.24
N ALA A 68 -14.01 17.72 -7.04
CA ALA A 68 -15.12 18.17 -7.85
C ALA A 68 -15.61 17.10 -8.84
N ALA A 69 -14.73 16.21 -9.33
CA ALA A 69 -15.09 15.14 -10.25
C ALA A 69 -16.09 14.14 -9.66
N ALA A 70 -16.06 13.95 -8.33
CA ALA A 70 -17.00 13.12 -7.59
C ALA A 70 -18.06 13.95 -6.82
N GLY A 71 -18.18 15.26 -7.10
CA GLY A 71 -19.10 16.14 -6.39
C GLY A 71 -18.78 16.35 -4.90
N ARG A 72 -17.52 16.18 -4.49
CA ARG A 72 -17.05 16.23 -3.11
C ARG A 72 -16.19 17.47 -2.84
N PHE A 73 -16.00 17.78 -1.56
CA PHE A 73 -15.03 18.76 -1.09
C PHE A 73 -13.80 18.08 -0.51
N PRO A 74 -12.58 18.63 -0.74
CA PRO A 74 -11.39 18.18 -0.03
C PRO A 74 -11.53 18.25 1.49
N GLY A 75 -11.06 17.24 2.21
CA GLY A 75 -11.15 17.15 3.67
C GLY A 75 -10.32 18.19 4.43
N GLY A 76 -9.24 18.71 3.82
CA GLY A 76 -8.31 19.64 4.44
C GLY A 76 -8.92 21.00 4.81
N PHE A 77 -8.22 21.77 5.65
CA PHE A 77 -8.68 23.07 6.14
C PHE A 77 -8.95 24.08 5.01
N THR A 78 -8.09 24.14 4.01
CA THR A 78 -8.21 25.09 2.88
C THR A 78 -9.31 24.73 1.89
N LYS A 79 -9.90 23.52 1.99
CA LYS A 79 -10.88 22.99 1.03
C LYS A 79 -10.42 23.08 -0.42
N ARG A 80 -9.14 22.86 -0.65
CA ARG A 80 -8.49 22.86 -1.96
C ARG A 80 -7.52 21.69 -2.04
N GLU A 81 -7.38 21.12 -3.23
CA GLU A 81 -6.38 20.11 -3.54
C GLU A 81 -4.97 20.67 -3.31
N GLY A 82 -4.15 19.87 -2.65
CA GLY A 82 -2.76 20.20 -2.32
C GLY A 82 -1.75 19.57 -3.27
N LYS A 83 -0.67 19.06 -2.68
CA LYS A 83 0.29 18.22 -3.41
C LYS A 83 -0.39 16.92 -3.84
N ALA A 84 0.16 16.29 -4.87
CA ALA A 84 -0.28 14.96 -5.28
C ALA A 84 -0.19 13.98 -4.10
N ASN A 85 -1.23 13.17 -3.93
CA ASN A 85 -1.23 12.08 -2.98
C ASN A 85 -0.43 10.87 -3.52
N ASP A 86 -0.26 9.82 -2.70
CA ASP A 86 0.53 8.66 -3.06
C ASP A 86 -0.03 7.95 -4.31
N ASP A 87 -1.37 7.80 -4.41
CA ASP A 87 -2.03 7.13 -5.55
C ASP A 87 -1.88 7.93 -6.85
N GLU A 88 -2.03 9.26 -6.80
CA GLU A 88 -1.79 10.14 -7.94
C GLU A 88 -0.32 10.05 -8.43
N ILE A 89 0.63 9.94 -7.50
CA ILE A 89 2.05 9.77 -7.83
C ILE A 89 2.30 8.39 -8.44
N LEU A 90 1.68 7.34 -7.91
CA LEU A 90 1.83 5.99 -8.44
C LEU A 90 1.26 5.89 -9.85
N THR A 91 0.07 6.40 -10.10
CA THR A 91 -0.53 6.46 -11.45
C THR A 91 0.33 7.27 -12.42
N SER A 92 0.85 8.44 -12.00
CA SER A 92 1.79 9.23 -12.82
C SER A 92 3.04 8.42 -13.20
N ARG A 93 3.55 7.59 -12.29
CA ARG A 93 4.71 6.72 -12.53
C ARG A 93 4.42 5.59 -13.51
N LEU A 94 3.23 4.98 -13.45
CA LEU A 94 2.81 3.95 -14.41
C LEU A 94 2.82 4.53 -15.83
N VAL A 95 2.18 5.68 -16.02
CA VAL A 95 2.12 6.37 -17.32
C VAL A 95 3.52 6.81 -17.80
N ASP A 96 4.38 7.35 -16.93
CA ASP A 96 5.76 7.72 -17.28
C ASP A 96 6.55 6.51 -17.80
N ARG A 97 6.47 5.38 -17.08
CA ARG A 97 7.24 4.17 -17.38
C ARG A 97 6.84 3.50 -18.69
N VAL A 98 5.57 3.59 -19.06
CA VAL A 98 5.10 3.02 -20.33
C VAL A 98 5.36 3.93 -21.52
N LEU A 99 5.38 5.26 -21.33
CA LEU A 99 5.63 6.22 -22.41
C LEU A 99 7.11 6.46 -22.66
N ARG A 100 7.94 6.56 -21.62
CA ARG A 100 9.35 6.95 -21.71
C ARG A 100 10.18 6.12 -22.69
N PRO A 101 10.07 4.78 -22.74
CA PRO A 101 10.87 3.96 -23.64
C PRO A 101 10.54 4.13 -25.14
N LEU A 102 9.43 4.80 -25.44
CA LEU A 102 8.94 4.98 -26.82
C LEU A 102 9.40 6.28 -27.48
N PHE A 103 10.08 7.15 -26.70
CA PHE A 103 10.74 8.31 -27.30
C PHE A 103 12.07 7.89 -27.92
N PRO A 104 12.43 8.46 -29.07
CA PRO A 104 13.76 8.26 -29.64
C PRO A 104 14.86 8.60 -28.65
N SER A 105 15.95 7.83 -28.64
CA SER A 105 17.05 8.00 -27.69
C SER A 105 17.78 9.34 -27.80
N ASP A 106 17.72 9.96 -28.98
CA ASP A 106 18.31 11.26 -29.32
C ASP A 106 17.33 12.43 -29.15
N TYR A 107 16.13 12.20 -28.58
CA TYR A 107 15.16 13.25 -28.30
C TYR A 107 15.29 13.74 -26.86
N HIS A 108 15.81 14.96 -26.66
CA HIS A 108 16.10 15.56 -25.36
C HIS A 108 15.23 16.78 -25.03
N THR A 109 14.25 17.07 -25.86
CA THR A 109 13.31 18.15 -25.65
C THR A 109 12.32 17.83 -24.54
N GLU A 110 12.11 18.76 -23.61
CA GLU A 110 11.23 18.58 -22.44
C GLU A 110 9.77 18.37 -22.84
N VAL A 111 9.12 17.34 -22.28
CA VAL A 111 7.71 17.00 -22.52
C VAL A 111 6.94 16.90 -21.21
N PHE A 112 5.79 17.57 -21.16
CA PHE A 112 4.83 17.52 -20.06
C PHE A 112 3.54 16.82 -20.51
N VAL A 113 3.19 15.75 -19.80
CA VAL A 113 1.92 15.04 -19.96
C VAL A 113 1.08 15.27 -18.71
N ASN A 114 -0.14 15.82 -18.88
CA ASN A 114 -1.08 16.00 -17.79
C ASN A 114 -2.34 15.20 -18.04
N VAL A 115 -2.72 14.36 -17.09
CA VAL A 115 -3.97 13.60 -17.07
C VAL A 115 -4.81 14.03 -15.89
N MET A 116 -6.01 14.50 -16.14
CA MET A 116 -6.88 15.09 -15.13
C MET A 116 -8.23 14.38 -15.07
N LEU A 117 -8.63 13.93 -13.90
CA LEU A 117 -9.96 13.37 -13.67
C LEU A 117 -11.00 14.50 -13.61
N LEU A 118 -11.97 14.47 -14.53
CA LEU A 118 -13.04 15.48 -14.64
C LEU A 118 -14.39 15.00 -14.09
N SER A 119 -14.63 13.67 -14.11
CA SER A 119 -15.86 13.05 -13.60
C SER A 119 -15.59 11.60 -13.20
N ALA A 120 -16.16 11.14 -12.09
CA ALA A 120 -16.15 9.73 -11.68
C ALA A 120 -17.27 9.45 -10.69
N ASP A 121 -17.87 8.27 -10.77
CA ASP A 121 -18.88 7.76 -9.83
C ASP A 121 -18.35 6.62 -8.94
N GLY A 122 -17.09 6.23 -9.13
CA GLY A 122 -16.44 5.15 -8.38
C GLY A 122 -16.75 3.75 -8.90
N VAL A 123 -17.38 3.60 -10.07
CA VAL A 123 -17.62 2.31 -10.72
C VAL A 123 -16.45 1.91 -11.59
N ASP A 124 -16.16 2.71 -12.62
CA ASP A 124 -15.01 2.51 -13.51
C ASP A 124 -13.80 3.28 -12.94
N MET A 125 -12.68 2.59 -12.73
CA MET A 125 -11.50 3.15 -12.08
C MET A 125 -10.72 4.04 -13.05
N PRO A 126 -10.46 5.32 -12.70
CA PRO A 126 -9.86 6.28 -13.62
C PRO A 126 -8.39 6.02 -13.92
N ASP A 127 -7.64 5.43 -12.98
CA ASP A 127 -6.22 5.10 -13.13
C ASP A 127 -5.98 4.05 -14.22
N ALA A 128 -6.92 3.10 -14.42
CA ALA A 128 -6.87 2.12 -15.50
C ALA A 128 -6.90 2.74 -16.90
N LEU A 129 -7.46 3.96 -17.01
CA LEU A 129 -7.58 4.69 -18.29
C LEU A 129 -6.49 5.75 -18.49
N ALA A 130 -5.64 6.00 -17.48
CA ALA A 130 -4.71 7.12 -17.46
C ALA A 130 -3.63 6.98 -18.55
N GLY A 131 -3.02 5.81 -18.71
CA GLY A 131 -2.02 5.54 -19.73
C GLY A 131 -2.60 5.62 -21.14
N PHE A 132 -3.80 5.06 -21.36
CA PHE A 132 -4.50 5.20 -22.62
C PHE A 132 -4.81 6.65 -22.95
N ALA A 133 -5.32 7.44 -22.01
CA ALA A 133 -5.62 8.84 -22.20
C ALA A 133 -4.37 9.66 -22.55
N ALA A 134 -3.27 9.42 -21.87
CA ALA A 134 -1.97 10.04 -22.14
C ALA A 134 -1.47 9.70 -23.54
N SER A 135 -1.53 8.44 -23.94
CA SER A 135 -1.11 7.98 -25.27
C SER A 135 -1.98 8.58 -26.37
N VAL A 136 -3.29 8.63 -26.21
CA VAL A 136 -4.19 9.29 -27.20
C VAL A 136 -3.83 10.77 -27.34
N ALA A 137 -3.54 11.49 -26.26
CA ALA A 137 -3.10 12.88 -26.34
C ALA A 137 -1.77 13.02 -27.09
N MET A 138 -0.82 12.10 -26.88
CA MET A 138 0.44 12.02 -27.62
C MET A 138 0.20 11.77 -29.11
N GLN A 139 -0.70 10.85 -29.47
CA GLN A 139 -1.05 10.56 -30.86
C GLN A 139 -1.82 11.71 -31.55
N CYS A 140 -2.46 12.60 -30.77
CA CYS A 140 -3.05 13.84 -31.28
C CYS A 140 -2.02 14.95 -31.51
N SER A 141 -0.73 14.74 -31.27
CA SER A 141 0.36 15.68 -31.45
C SER A 141 1.39 15.18 -32.48
N ASP A 142 2.22 16.09 -32.95
CA ASP A 142 3.37 15.79 -33.82
C ASP A 142 4.65 15.48 -33.03
N ILE A 143 4.58 15.37 -31.69
CA ILE A 143 5.72 15.01 -30.83
C ILE A 143 6.22 13.62 -31.22
N PRO A 144 7.55 13.41 -31.38
CA PRO A 144 8.12 12.14 -31.81
C PRO A 144 7.94 11.07 -30.76
N ILE A 145 7.07 10.12 -31.04
CA ILE A 145 6.86 8.89 -30.29
C ILE A 145 6.69 7.76 -31.30
N GLU A 146 7.39 6.64 -31.11
CA GLU A 146 7.48 5.58 -32.11
C GLU A 146 6.15 4.84 -32.32
N HIS A 147 5.47 4.50 -31.21
CA HIS A 147 4.24 3.71 -31.25
C HIS A 147 3.22 4.22 -30.22
N PRO A 148 1.91 4.04 -30.49
CA PRO A 148 0.90 4.20 -29.45
C PRO A 148 0.99 3.07 -28.43
N ILE A 149 0.63 3.38 -27.19
CA ILE A 149 0.45 2.40 -26.14
C ILE A 149 -0.99 2.40 -25.62
N SER A 150 -1.34 1.36 -24.90
CA SER A 150 -2.42 1.42 -23.94
C SER A 150 -2.00 0.77 -22.62
N GLU A 151 -2.77 1.08 -21.62
CA GLU A 151 -2.68 0.52 -20.29
C GLU A 151 -4.05 -0.05 -19.93
N VAL A 152 -4.09 -1.23 -19.32
CA VAL A 152 -5.31 -1.84 -18.80
C VAL A 152 -5.05 -2.41 -17.41
N ARG A 153 -6.06 -2.40 -16.55
CA ARG A 153 -6.07 -3.15 -15.31
C ARG A 153 -6.59 -4.55 -15.55
N VAL A 154 -5.95 -5.56 -14.98
CA VAL A 154 -6.41 -6.94 -15.00
C VAL A 154 -6.63 -7.41 -13.59
N ALA A 155 -7.86 -7.83 -13.29
CA ALA A 155 -8.19 -8.58 -12.08
C ALA A 155 -8.41 -10.05 -12.41
N ARG A 156 -8.07 -10.94 -11.45
CA ARG A 156 -8.51 -12.34 -11.49
C ARG A 156 -9.54 -12.57 -10.42
N VAL A 157 -10.75 -12.97 -10.85
CA VAL A 157 -11.88 -13.23 -9.96
C VAL A 157 -12.37 -14.65 -10.25
N ASN A 158 -12.34 -15.54 -9.24
CA ASN A 158 -12.73 -16.94 -9.39
C ASN A 158 -12.01 -17.67 -10.54
N GLY A 159 -10.75 -17.29 -10.84
CA GLY A 159 -9.93 -17.87 -11.90
C GLY A 159 -10.16 -17.26 -13.30
N GLU A 160 -11.07 -16.33 -13.46
CA GLU A 160 -11.32 -15.58 -14.71
C GLU A 160 -10.59 -14.25 -14.72
N TYR A 161 -10.00 -13.87 -15.87
CA TYR A 161 -9.32 -12.59 -16.05
C TYR A 161 -10.30 -11.54 -16.57
N ILE A 162 -10.45 -10.45 -15.82
CA ILE A 162 -11.35 -9.33 -16.12
C ILE A 162 -10.50 -8.12 -16.46
N ILE A 163 -10.74 -7.53 -17.64
CA ILE A 163 -10.06 -6.32 -18.10
C ILE A 163 -10.85 -5.10 -17.64
N ASP A 164 -10.12 -4.12 -17.06
CA ASP A 164 -10.66 -2.89 -16.47
C ASP A 164 -11.86 -3.19 -15.56
N PRO A 165 -11.65 -4.00 -14.49
CA PRO A 165 -12.72 -4.42 -13.59
C PRO A 165 -13.38 -3.21 -12.94
N THR A 166 -14.64 -3.36 -12.56
CA THR A 166 -15.31 -2.38 -11.71
C THR A 166 -14.80 -2.46 -10.27
N SER A 167 -14.97 -1.38 -9.52
CA SER A 167 -14.61 -1.34 -8.09
C SER A 167 -15.26 -2.44 -7.25
N GLU A 168 -16.45 -2.92 -7.65
CA GLU A 168 -17.14 -4.04 -6.96
C GLU A 168 -16.46 -5.39 -7.28
N GLN A 169 -16.06 -5.61 -8.53
CA GLN A 169 -15.34 -6.83 -8.93
C GLN A 169 -13.96 -6.93 -8.26
N MET A 170 -13.31 -5.79 -8.01
CA MET A 170 -12.01 -5.74 -7.33
C MET A 170 -12.06 -6.28 -5.90
N LYS A 171 -13.21 -6.25 -5.22
CA LYS A 171 -13.32 -6.76 -3.84
C LYS A 171 -13.14 -8.27 -3.72
N GLU A 172 -13.36 -9.00 -4.80
CA GLU A 172 -13.25 -10.46 -4.87
C GLU A 172 -12.00 -10.93 -5.63
N ALA A 173 -11.17 -9.98 -6.08
CA ALA A 173 -10.00 -10.28 -6.89
C ALA A 173 -8.84 -10.81 -6.03
N ASP A 174 -8.19 -11.89 -6.49
CA ASP A 174 -6.95 -12.43 -5.96
C ASP A 174 -5.71 -11.98 -6.75
N MET A 175 -5.91 -11.18 -7.81
CA MET A 175 -4.88 -10.52 -8.61
C MET A 175 -5.39 -9.14 -9.02
N ASP A 176 -4.55 -8.13 -8.89
CA ASP A 176 -4.73 -6.76 -9.35
C ASP A 176 -3.43 -6.28 -9.99
N ILE A 177 -3.37 -6.24 -11.30
CA ILE A 177 -2.19 -5.79 -12.04
C ILE A 177 -2.54 -4.74 -13.09
N MET A 178 -1.68 -3.73 -13.22
CA MET A 178 -1.67 -2.79 -14.34
C MET A 178 -0.67 -3.29 -15.39
N VAL A 179 -1.09 -3.33 -16.63
CA VAL A 179 -0.27 -3.77 -17.77
C VAL A 179 -0.28 -2.69 -18.84
N GLY A 180 0.90 -2.20 -19.16
CA GLY A 180 1.11 -1.28 -20.28
C GLY A 180 1.80 -2.00 -21.45
N ALA A 181 1.31 -1.78 -22.67
CA ALA A 181 1.85 -2.44 -23.87
C ALA A 181 1.68 -1.59 -25.12
N THR A 182 2.55 -1.83 -26.10
CA THR A 182 2.31 -1.48 -27.50
C THR A 182 1.44 -2.56 -28.14
N LYS A 183 1.13 -2.41 -29.41
CA LYS A 183 0.46 -3.46 -30.20
C LYS A 183 1.25 -4.77 -30.23
N GLU A 184 2.57 -4.69 -30.25
CA GLU A 184 3.47 -5.82 -30.43
C GLU A 184 4.00 -6.40 -29.12
N ASN A 185 4.26 -5.57 -28.11
CA ASN A 185 5.07 -5.92 -26.94
C ASN A 185 4.53 -5.40 -25.62
N ILE A 186 4.71 -6.21 -24.56
CA ILE A 186 4.52 -5.74 -23.17
C ILE A 186 5.65 -4.79 -22.80
N MET A 187 5.31 -3.64 -22.20
CA MET A 187 6.27 -2.59 -21.83
C MET A 187 6.39 -2.41 -20.32
N MET A 188 5.31 -2.57 -19.58
CA MET A 188 5.26 -2.32 -18.15
C MET A 188 4.24 -3.24 -17.48
N VAL A 189 4.59 -3.75 -16.31
CA VAL A 189 3.67 -4.48 -15.43
C VAL A 189 3.89 -3.99 -14.00
N GLU A 190 2.82 -3.74 -13.27
CA GLU A 190 2.89 -3.48 -11.83
C GLU A 190 1.60 -3.93 -11.14
N GLY A 191 1.73 -4.63 -10.02
CA GLY A 191 0.54 -5.00 -9.25
C GLY A 191 0.81 -5.94 -8.09
N GLU A 192 -0.27 -6.43 -7.52
CA GLU A 192 -0.31 -7.30 -6.37
C GLU A 192 -1.18 -8.53 -6.62
N MET A 193 -0.95 -9.57 -5.85
CA MET A 193 -1.71 -10.82 -5.96
C MET A 193 -1.60 -11.67 -4.70
N ASP A 194 -2.57 -12.53 -4.51
CA ASP A 194 -2.64 -13.44 -3.36
C ASP A 194 -2.00 -14.78 -3.72
N GLU A 195 -0.65 -14.84 -3.66
CA GLU A 195 0.14 -16.05 -3.91
C GLU A 195 -0.21 -16.74 -5.24
N VAL A 196 -0.32 -15.94 -6.30
CA VAL A 196 -0.68 -16.42 -7.65
C VAL A 196 0.53 -17.11 -8.31
N SER A 197 0.26 -18.12 -9.13
CA SER A 197 1.32 -18.84 -9.84
C SER A 197 1.95 -17.99 -10.96
N GLU A 198 3.20 -18.27 -11.31
CA GLU A 198 3.90 -17.63 -12.42
C GLU A 198 3.16 -17.84 -13.75
N GLN A 199 2.51 -19.00 -13.94
CA GLN A 199 1.72 -19.28 -15.14
C GLN A 199 0.45 -18.43 -15.22
N ASP A 200 -0.24 -18.21 -14.09
CA ASP A 200 -1.43 -17.34 -14.06
C ASP A 200 -1.07 -15.89 -14.36
N LEU A 201 0.08 -15.41 -13.86
CA LEU A 201 0.57 -14.08 -14.21
C LEU A 201 0.82 -13.97 -15.74
N ILE A 202 1.47 -14.96 -16.36
CA ILE A 202 1.67 -14.97 -17.82
C ILE A 202 0.33 -14.98 -18.58
N ASN A 203 -0.64 -15.73 -18.10
CA ASN A 203 -1.97 -15.77 -18.73
C ASN A 203 -2.69 -14.42 -18.60
N ALA A 204 -2.56 -13.75 -17.46
CA ALA A 204 -3.09 -12.39 -17.26
C ALA A 204 -2.44 -11.38 -18.20
N LEU A 205 -1.12 -11.46 -18.39
CA LEU A 205 -0.38 -10.60 -19.34
C LEU A 205 -0.83 -10.83 -20.79
N LYS A 206 -1.11 -12.08 -21.19
CA LYS A 206 -1.67 -12.38 -22.53
C LYS A 206 -3.05 -11.77 -22.69
N ALA A 207 -3.93 -11.92 -21.70
CA ALA A 207 -5.27 -11.33 -21.73
C ALA A 207 -5.23 -9.79 -21.80
N ALA A 208 -4.33 -9.16 -21.06
CA ALA A 208 -4.09 -7.72 -21.12
C ALA A 208 -3.63 -7.28 -22.52
N HIS A 209 -2.63 -7.96 -23.08
CA HIS A 209 -2.08 -7.62 -24.39
C HIS A 209 -3.12 -7.74 -25.49
N ASP A 210 -3.94 -8.80 -25.47
CA ASP A 210 -5.02 -8.95 -26.45
C ASP A 210 -6.09 -7.85 -26.35
N ALA A 211 -6.35 -7.32 -25.16
CA ALA A 211 -7.24 -6.18 -24.96
C ALA A 211 -6.61 -4.85 -25.39
N ILE A 212 -5.30 -4.69 -25.26
CA ILE A 212 -4.56 -3.48 -25.61
C ILE A 212 -4.43 -3.29 -27.14
N LYS A 213 -4.25 -4.36 -27.92
CA LYS A 213 -4.07 -4.28 -29.38
C LYS A 213 -5.10 -3.39 -30.08
N PRO A 214 -6.43 -3.60 -29.92
CA PRO A 214 -7.43 -2.73 -30.57
C PRO A 214 -7.40 -1.29 -30.04
N MET A 215 -6.93 -1.08 -28.80
CA MET A 215 -6.75 0.26 -28.22
C MET A 215 -5.59 1.01 -28.88
N CYS A 216 -4.55 0.33 -29.30
CA CYS A 216 -3.46 0.92 -30.11
C CYS A 216 -3.92 1.18 -31.55
N GLU A 217 -4.66 0.25 -32.17
CA GLU A 217 -5.15 0.39 -33.54
C GLU A 217 -6.04 1.64 -33.75
N ILE A 218 -6.96 1.90 -32.83
CA ILE A 218 -7.83 3.07 -32.89
C ILE A 218 -7.04 4.38 -32.77
N GLN A 219 -5.92 4.39 -32.07
CA GLN A 219 -5.02 5.53 -31.94
C GLN A 219 -4.24 5.78 -33.23
N GLU A 220 -3.75 4.72 -33.89
CA GLU A 220 -3.10 4.82 -35.22
C GLU A 220 -4.06 5.38 -36.26
N GLU A 221 -5.34 4.94 -36.26
CA GLU A 221 -6.37 5.48 -37.14
C GLU A 221 -6.64 6.96 -36.86
N LEU A 222 -6.69 7.35 -35.56
CA LEU A 222 -6.94 8.73 -35.14
C LEU A 222 -5.78 9.64 -35.59
N ALA A 223 -4.53 9.22 -35.41
CA ALA A 223 -3.36 9.99 -35.83
C ALA A 223 -3.35 10.23 -37.32
N LYS A 224 -3.67 9.21 -38.13
CA LYS A 224 -3.80 9.34 -39.61
C LYS A 224 -4.92 10.31 -40.02
N GLU A 225 -6.07 10.27 -39.33
CA GLU A 225 -7.20 11.18 -39.63
C GLU A 225 -6.86 12.64 -39.28
N LEU A 226 -6.05 12.85 -38.22
CA LEU A 226 -5.56 14.16 -37.79
C LEU A 226 -4.36 14.65 -38.62
N GLY A 227 -3.61 13.73 -39.28
CA GLY A 227 -2.35 14.01 -39.98
C GLY A 227 -1.18 14.18 -39.01
N THR A 228 -1.30 13.67 -37.78
CA THR A 228 -0.28 13.70 -36.72
C THR A 228 0.57 12.42 -36.68
N ASP A 229 0.33 11.50 -37.60
CA ASP A 229 1.22 10.37 -37.91
C ASP A 229 2.56 10.81 -38.49
N VAL A 230 2.61 12.01 -39.08
CA VAL A 230 3.85 12.66 -39.48
C VAL A 230 4.37 13.47 -38.28
N LYS A 231 5.46 12.99 -37.68
CA LYS A 231 6.06 13.61 -36.50
C LYS A 231 6.98 14.77 -36.92
N ARG A 232 7.15 15.75 -35.98
CA ARG A 232 8.03 16.91 -36.16
C ARG A 232 9.49 16.49 -36.34
N GLU A 233 10.21 17.23 -37.16
CA GLU A 233 11.67 17.11 -37.26
C GLU A 233 12.30 17.79 -36.04
N TYR A 234 13.34 17.20 -35.51
CA TYR A 234 14.13 17.73 -34.39
C TYR A 234 15.61 17.42 -34.60
N CYS A 235 16.49 18.12 -33.90
CA CYS A 235 17.92 17.88 -33.90
C CYS A 235 18.46 18.23 -32.50
N ASP A 236 18.31 17.30 -31.58
CA ASP A 236 18.75 17.50 -30.18
C ASP A 236 20.19 16.98 -29.97
N GLU A 237 20.73 16.20 -30.91
CA GLU A 237 22.11 15.73 -30.90
C GLU A 237 22.83 16.07 -32.20
N VAL A 238 24.03 16.65 -32.07
CA VAL A 238 24.99 16.75 -33.15
C VAL A 238 25.97 15.58 -33.05
N ASN A 239 26.01 14.73 -34.06
CA ASN A 239 26.84 13.54 -34.09
C ASN A 239 28.05 13.72 -35.01
N ASP A 240 29.21 13.20 -34.58
CA ASP A 240 30.45 13.09 -35.31
C ASP A 240 30.80 11.61 -35.43
N GLU A 241 30.46 11.02 -36.57
CA GLU A 241 30.66 9.59 -36.81
C GLU A 241 32.13 9.18 -36.88
N GLU A 242 33.03 10.08 -37.33
CA GLU A 242 34.49 9.80 -37.34
C GLU A 242 35.01 9.70 -35.90
N LEU A 243 34.61 10.64 -35.04
CA LEU A 243 34.95 10.64 -33.64
C LEU A 243 34.32 9.42 -32.93
N ARG A 244 33.06 9.06 -33.23
CA ARG A 244 32.41 7.87 -32.65
C ARG A 244 33.20 6.59 -32.96
N GLU A 245 33.57 6.39 -34.23
CA GLU A 245 34.39 5.24 -34.64
C GLU A 245 35.79 5.24 -33.99
N GLN A 246 36.37 6.42 -33.83
CA GLN A 246 37.64 6.55 -33.13
C GLN A 246 37.54 6.16 -31.67
N VAL A 247 36.56 6.70 -30.93
CA VAL A 247 36.27 6.32 -29.51
C VAL A 247 36.11 4.81 -29.39
N LYS A 248 35.25 4.23 -30.22
CA LYS A 248 35.01 2.78 -30.23
C LYS A 248 36.26 1.98 -30.46
N LYS A 249 37.00 2.30 -31.50
CA LYS A 249 38.25 1.59 -31.87
C LYS A 249 39.31 1.63 -30.80
N GLU A 250 39.47 2.76 -30.08
CA GLU A 250 40.54 2.96 -29.14
C GLU A 250 40.20 2.51 -27.71
N THR A 251 38.88 2.39 -27.36
CA THR A 251 38.47 2.11 -25.98
C THR A 251 37.76 0.76 -25.82
N TYR A 252 37.19 0.20 -26.89
CA TYR A 252 36.36 -1.02 -26.81
C TYR A 252 37.08 -2.22 -26.17
N ASP A 253 38.30 -2.53 -26.61
CA ASP A 253 39.01 -3.70 -26.10
C ASP A 253 39.35 -3.57 -24.61
N ALA A 254 39.64 -2.37 -24.13
CA ALA A 254 39.92 -2.09 -22.73
C ALA A 254 38.62 -2.21 -21.90
N CYS A 255 37.49 -1.67 -22.38
CA CYS A 255 36.20 -1.80 -21.72
C CYS A 255 35.74 -3.26 -21.69
N TYR A 256 35.91 -4.01 -22.78
CA TYR A 256 35.57 -5.44 -22.84
C TYR A 256 36.43 -6.27 -21.89
N ALA A 257 37.72 -5.99 -21.79
CA ALA A 257 38.61 -6.65 -20.82
C ALA A 257 38.18 -6.37 -19.37
N GLN A 258 37.79 -5.13 -19.06
CA GLN A 258 37.29 -4.79 -17.73
C GLN A 258 35.93 -5.51 -17.45
N ALA A 259 35.04 -5.57 -18.43
CA ALA A 259 33.78 -6.31 -18.28
C ALA A 259 33.99 -7.81 -18.01
N GLN A 260 35.12 -8.39 -18.46
CA GLN A 260 35.52 -9.79 -18.22
C GLN A 260 36.31 -10.00 -16.96
N SER A 261 36.79 -8.92 -16.29
CA SER A 261 37.70 -9.04 -15.14
C SER A 261 37.13 -9.76 -13.94
N GLY A 262 35.79 -9.78 -13.82
CA GLY A 262 35.12 -10.34 -12.64
C GLY A 262 35.35 -9.52 -11.37
N ASP A 263 35.63 -8.25 -11.53
CA ASP A 263 35.84 -7.30 -10.43
C ASP A 263 34.55 -7.03 -9.69
N ASN A 264 34.46 -7.43 -8.42
CA ASN A 264 33.26 -7.29 -7.59
C ASN A 264 33.19 -5.97 -6.80
N ASP A 265 34.26 -5.12 -6.85
CA ASP A 265 34.27 -3.81 -6.20
C ASP A 265 33.72 -2.75 -7.17
N LYS A 266 32.55 -2.19 -6.83
CA LYS A 266 31.88 -1.16 -7.64
C LYS A 266 32.76 0.05 -7.87
N LYS A 267 33.42 0.59 -6.82
CA LYS A 267 34.25 1.80 -6.93
C LYS A 267 35.47 1.57 -7.79
N HIS A 268 36.11 0.41 -7.64
CA HIS A 268 37.26 0.06 -8.46
C HIS A 268 36.86 -0.10 -9.94
N ARG A 269 35.71 -0.70 -10.24
CA ARG A 269 35.20 -0.75 -11.63
C ARG A 269 34.98 0.63 -12.21
N GLU A 270 34.30 1.53 -11.45
CA GLU A 270 34.08 2.92 -11.86
C GLU A 270 35.43 3.64 -12.13
N GLU A 271 36.41 3.53 -11.22
CA GLU A 271 37.72 4.12 -11.39
C GLU A 271 38.48 3.63 -12.66
N VAL A 272 38.33 2.33 -12.98
CA VAL A 272 38.97 1.77 -14.19
C VAL A 272 38.28 2.29 -15.45
N TYR A 273 36.93 2.33 -15.51
CA TYR A 273 36.22 2.89 -16.65
C TYR A 273 36.49 4.38 -16.82
N ASP A 274 36.47 5.16 -15.75
CA ASP A 274 36.79 6.58 -15.79
C ASP A 274 38.23 6.85 -16.26
N LYS A 275 39.18 5.97 -15.88
CA LYS A 275 40.54 6.06 -16.36
C LYS A 275 40.64 5.79 -17.86
N ILE A 276 39.93 4.78 -18.39
CA ILE A 276 39.95 4.50 -19.84
C ILE A 276 39.44 5.73 -20.61
N LYS A 277 38.35 6.36 -20.12
CA LYS A 277 37.76 7.56 -20.69
C LYS A 277 38.73 8.74 -20.64
N SER A 278 39.29 9.03 -19.47
CA SER A 278 40.20 10.16 -19.29
C SER A 278 41.49 10.01 -20.08
N ASP A 279 42.06 8.80 -20.14
CA ASP A 279 43.24 8.51 -20.96
C ASP A 279 42.96 8.74 -22.49
N PHE A 280 41.71 8.49 -22.94
CA PHE A 280 41.31 8.81 -24.31
C PHE A 280 41.18 10.32 -24.52
N ILE A 281 40.51 11.05 -23.64
CA ILE A 281 40.34 12.51 -23.70
C ILE A 281 41.70 13.21 -23.71
N GLU A 282 42.62 12.84 -22.81
CA GLU A 282 43.97 13.42 -22.78
C GLU A 282 44.73 13.25 -24.12
N ARG A 283 44.62 12.07 -24.75
CA ARG A 283 45.24 11.84 -26.08
C ARG A 283 44.57 12.66 -27.18
N TYR A 284 43.23 12.78 -27.12
CA TYR A 284 42.47 13.58 -28.08
C TYR A 284 42.84 15.04 -28.00
N ASP A 285 42.93 15.63 -26.80
CA ASP A 285 43.30 17.02 -26.59
C ASP A 285 44.75 17.31 -27.04
N ALA A 286 45.67 16.40 -26.77
CA ALA A 286 47.05 16.51 -27.21
C ALA A 286 47.20 16.51 -28.74
N ALA A 287 46.27 15.85 -29.45
CA ALA A 287 46.23 15.78 -30.91
C ALA A 287 45.51 16.97 -31.56
N HIS A 288 44.65 17.69 -30.84
CA HIS A 288 43.77 18.74 -31.33
C HIS A 288 43.99 20.09 -30.62
N THR A 289 45.24 20.50 -30.50
CA THR A 289 45.65 21.75 -29.83
C THR A 289 45.23 23.02 -30.57
N ASP A 290 44.67 22.89 -31.78
CA ASP A 290 44.20 23.96 -32.63
C ASP A 290 42.73 24.31 -32.41
N LEU A 291 41.96 23.47 -31.66
CA LEU A 291 40.56 23.73 -31.31
C LEU A 291 40.42 24.81 -30.23
N SER A 292 39.33 25.57 -30.31
CA SER A 292 38.97 26.50 -29.24
C SER A 292 38.50 25.74 -27.96
N GLU A 293 38.45 26.43 -26.82
CA GLU A 293 37.91 25.84 -25.55
C GLU A 293 36.47 25.40 -25.72
N ASP A 294 35.62 26.19 -26.40
CA ASP A 294 34.22 25.88 -26.65
C ASP A 294 34.07 24.65 -27.57
N ASP A 295 34.90 24.55 -28.64
CA ASP A 295 34.87 23.38 -29.53
C ASP A 295 35.35 22.10 -28.80
N LEU A 296 36.33 22.21 -27.91
CA LEU A 296 36.81 21.09 -27.09
C LEU A 296 35.75 20.62 -26.10
N GLU A 297 35.00 21.54 -25.47
CA GLU A 297 33.89 21.20 -24.55
C GLU A 297 32.78 20.43 -25.30
N GLU A 298 32.42 20.86 -26.51
CA GLU A 298 31.49 20.14 -27.36
C GLU A 298 31.98 18.73 -27.72
N LYS A 299 33.29 18.61 -28.09
CA LYS A 299 33.92 17.31 -28.40
C LYS A 299 33.96 16.39 -27.18
N HIS A 300 34.25 16.92 -26.00
CA HIS A 300 34.24 16.14 -24.76
C HIS A 300 32.82 15.59 -24.48
N ALA A 301 31.75 16.39 -24.64
CA ALA A 301 30.42 15.92 -24.48
C ALA A 301 30.05 14.79 -25.48
N GLN A 302 30.49 14.91 -26.74
CA GLN A 302 30.35 13.85 -27.74
C GLN A 302 31.15 12.58 -27.34
N ILE A 303 32.39 12.73 -26.89
CA ILE A 303 33.22 11.60 -26.43
C ILE A 303 32.56 10.88 -25.24
N GLU A 304 32.05 11.61 -24.27
CA GLU A 304 31.36 11.02 -23.11
C GLU A 304 30.18 10.17 -23.55
N ARG A 305 29.35 10.67 -24.44
CA ARG A 305 28.20 9.94 -24.99
C ARG A 305 28.63 8.67 -25.75
N TYR A 306 29.57 8.79 -26.70
CA TYR A 306 30.07 7.65 -27.47
C TYR A 306 30.79 6.62 -26.60
N TYR A 307 31.50 7.08 -25.57
CA TYR A 307 32.14 6.18 -24.61
C TYR A 307 31.12 5.41 -23.77
N ALA A 308 30.02 6.03 -23.35
CA ALA A 308 28.92 5.35 -22.67
C ALA A 308 28.30 4.23 -23.52
N ASP A 309 28.14 4.47 -24.84
CA ASP A 309 27.72 3.45 -25.79
C ASP A 309 28.72 2.28 -25.86
N VAL A 310 30.01 2.57 -25.90
CA VAL A 310 31.09 1.55 -25.92
C VAL A 310 31.08 0.74 -24.63
N GLN A 311 30.93 1.38 -23.48
CA GLN A 311 30.83 0.70 -22.19
C GLN A 311 29.64 -0.23 -22.14
N ARG A 312 28.48 0.27 -22.58
CA ARG A 312 27.26 -0.54 -22.68
C ARG A 312 27.42 -1.74 -23.60
N ASP A 313 27.89 -1.54 -24.81
CA ASP A 313 28.07 -2.60 -25.80
C ASP A 313 29.08 -3.66 -25.33
N SER A 314 30.20 -3.23 -24.77
CA SER A 314 31.26 -4.13 -24.28
C SER A 314 30.79 -5.02 -23.12
N MET A 315 30.04 -4.45 -22.16
CA MET A 315 29.45 -5.20 -21.05
C MET A 315 28.42 -6.22 -21.55
N ARG A 316 27.47 -5.77 -22.40
CA ARG A 316 26.43 -6.64 -22.97
C ARG A 316 27.03 -7.78 -23.76
N ARG A 317 28.03 -7.51 -24.60
CA ARG A 317 28.73 -8.49 -25.40
C ARG A 317 29.51 -9.49 -24.55
N SER A 318 30.17 -9.01 -23.50
CA SER A 318 30.90 -9.89 -22.54
C SER A 318 29.96 -10.91 -21.91
N VAL A 319 28.80 -10.48 -21.40
CA VAL A 319 27.81 -11.38 -20.78
C VAL A 319 27.27 -12.39 -21.80
N LEU A 320 26.91 -11.93 -23.00
CA LEU A 320 26.36 -12.79 -24.04
C LEU A 320 27.40 -13.82 -24.52
N ASP A 321 28.69 -13.45 -24.66
CA ASP A 321 29.73 -14.36 -25.14
C ASP A 321 30.15 -15.41 -24.11
N THR A 322 30.30 -14.97 -22.85
CA THR A 322 30.93 -15.81 -21.81
C THR A 322 29.95 -16.44 -20.84
N GLY A 323 28.71 -15.90 -20.72
CA GLY A 323 27.75 -16.26 -19.68
C GLY A 323 28.19 -15.81 -18.29
N LYS A 324 29.22 -14.95 -18.19
CA LYS A 324 29.69 -14.36 -16.92
C LYS A 324 29.38 -12.87 -16.88
N ARG A 325 29.00 -12.42 -15.71
CA ARG A 325 28.65 -11.03 -15.42
C ARG A 325 29.93 -10.24 -15.09
N MET A 326 29.85 -8.91 -15.08
CA MET A 326 31.00 -8.04 -14.83
C MET A 326 31.63 -8.24 -13.44
N ASP A 327 30.89 -8.73 -12.45
CA ASP A 327 31.38 -9.10 -11.12
C ASP A 327 31.82 -10.58 -11.01
N GLY A 328 31.85 -11.31 -12.13
CA GLY A 328 32.30 -12.70 -12.23
C GLY A 328 31.24 -13.75 -11.95
N ARG A 329 30.04 -13.37 -11.49
CA ARG A 329 28.94 -14.30 -11.23
C ARG A 329 28.38 -14.94 -12.52
N ALA A 330 27.78 -16.11 -12.39
CA ALA A 330 26.89 -16.68 -13.40
C ALA A 330 25.57 -15.88 -13.49
N CYS A 331 24.82 -16.03 -14.60
CA CYS A 331 23.62 -15.27 -14.83
C CYS A 331 22.50 -15.53 -13.79
N ASP A 332 22.45 -16.70 -13.19
CA ASP A 332 21.48 -17.14 -12.17
C ASP A 332 22.00 -17.03 -10.73
N GLU A 333 23.23 -16.63 -10.55
CA GLU A 333 23.89 -16.55 -9.25
C GLU A 333 23.49 -15.27 -8.47
N ILE A 334 23.19 -15.47 -7.17
CA ILE A 334 22.80 -14.42 -6.23
C ILE A 334 24.02 -14.04 -5.39
N ARG A 335 24.20 -12.73 -5.11
CA ARG A 335 25.24 -12.23 -4.21
C ARG A 335 25.12 -12.83 -2.81
N PRO A 336 26.20 -12.90 -2.03
CA PRO A 336 26.17 -13.34 -0.64
C PRO A 336 25.11 -12.59 0.18
N ILE A 337 24.33 -13.31 0.99
CA ILE A 337 23.29 -12.78 1.84
C ILE A 337 23.73 -12.88 3.30
N TRP A 338 23.52 -11.79 4.04
CA TRP A 338 23.65 -11.72 5.49
C TRP A 338 22.38 -11.11 6.09
N CYS A 339 21.87 -11.71 7.15
CA CYS A 339 20.70 -11.26 7.88
C CYS A 339 20.98 -11.21 9.38
N GLU A 340 20.42 -10.20 10.06
CA GLU A 340 20.46 -10.07 11.51
C GLU A 340 19.12 -9.54 12.00
N VAL A 341 18.57 -10.13 13.08
CA VAL A 341 17.35 -9.68 13.74
C VAL A 341 17.66 -9.11 15.10
N ASP A 342 16.84 -8.16 15.57
CA ASP A 342 16.98 -7.48 16.85
C ASP A 342 18.27 -6.64 17.04
N PRO A 343 18.81 -5.98 16.00
CA PRO A 343 19.98 -5.12 16.16
C PRO A 343 19.71 -3.86 16.99
N LEU A 344 18.45 -3.43 17.11
CA LEU A 344 18.07 -2.20 17.79
C LEU A 344 17.22 -2.45 19.03
N PRO A 345 17.57 -1.86 20.19
CA PRO A 345 16.92 -2.19 21.47
C PRO A 345 15.50 -1.60 21.62
N MET A 346 15.19 -0.46 21.00
CA MET A 346 13.94 0.26 21.23
C MET A 346 12.81 -0.06 20.24
N PRO A 347 13.03 -0.26 18.93
CA PRO A 347 11.97 -0.69 18.02
C PRO A 347 11.33 -2.01 18.47
N HIS A 348 10.05 -2.19 18.15
CA HIS A 348 9.31 -3.40 18.52
C HIS A 348 9.82 -4.64 17.79
N GLY A 349 10.30 -4.47 16.55
CA GLY A 349 11.10 -5.40 15.79
C GLY A 349 12.08 -4.65 14.91
N SER A 350 13.23 -5.25 14.62
CA SER A 350 14.23 -4.67 13.74
C SER A 350 15.07 -5.75 13.08
N ALA A 351 15.51 -5.48 11.84
CA ALA A 351 16.35 -6.41 11.11
C ALA A 351 17.23 -5.72 10.07
N TYR A 352 18.44 -6.24 9.91
CA TYR A 352 19.26 -6.02 8.73
C TYR A 352 19.04 -7.12 7.71
N PHE A 353 19.01 -6.73 6.45
CA PHE A 353 19.17 -7.63 5.31
C PHE A 353 20.19 -7.05 4.35
N GLN A 354 21.24 -7.80 4.11
CA GLN A 354 22.30 -7.47 3.17
C GLN A 354 22.37 -8.49 2.04
N ARG A 355 22.52 -8.00 0.81
CA ARG A 355 22.78 -8.79 -0.38
C ARG A 355 23.89 -8.12 -1.17
N GLY A 356 25.12 -8.66 -1.06
CA GLY A 356 26.32 -8.00 -1.55
C GLY A 356 26.46 -6.57 -0.98
N GLU A 357 26.53 -5.58 -1.85
CA GLU A 357 26.66 -4.15 -1.51
C GLU A 357 25.30 -3.44 -1.40
N THR A 358 24.23 -4.16 -1.10
CA THR A 358 22.91 -3.57 -0.83
C THR A 358 22.45 -3.97 0.56
N LEU A 359 22.34 -2.98 1.47
CA LEU A 359 21.97 -3.15 2.88
C LEU A 359 20.72 -2.34 3.21
N ALA A 360 19.70 -2.98 3.76
CA ALA A 360 18.51 -2.34 4.29
C ALA A 360 18.31 -2.65 5.77
N LEU A 361 18.00 -1.63 6.57
CA LEU A 361 17.55 -1.75 7.94
C LEU A 361 16.05 -1.51 7.99
N ALA A 362 15.28 -2.52 8.38
CA ALA A 362 13.86 -2.37 8.65
C ALA A 362 13.59 -2.29 10.15
N THR A 363 12.66 -1.42 10.52
CA THR A 363 12.12 -1.31 11.88
C THR A 363 10.62 -1.46 11.87
N CYS A 364 10.08 -2.24 12.80
CA CYS A 364 8.65 -2.45 12.98
C CYS A 364 8.18 -1.76 14.27
N THR A 365 7.08 -1.01 14.14
CA THR A 365 6.38 -0.40 15.27
C THR A 365 4.93 -0.89 15.27
N LEU A 366 4.48 -1.37 16.40
CA LEU A 366 3.11 -1.84 16.62
C LEU A 366 2.36 -0.77 17.40
N GLY A 367 1.30 -0.26 16.81
CA GLY A 367 0.45 0.79 17.38
C GLY A 367 -0.96 0.28 17.66
N THR A 368 -1.81 1.21 18.06
CA THR A 368 -3.23 0.99 18.34
C THR A 368 -4.07 1.38 17.12
N LYS A 369 -5.38 1.22 17.20
CA LYS A 369 -6.31 1.68 16.17
C LYS A 369 -6.22 3.20 15.91
N LEU A 370 -5.83 4.00 16.90
CA LEU A 370 -5.67 5.45 16.73
C LEU A 370 -4.49 5.83 15.82
N ASP A 371 -3.59 4.89 15.56
CA ASP A 371 -2.42 5.06 14.70
C ASP A 371 -2.69 4.68 13.23
N GLU A 372 -3.91 4.25 12.89
CA GLU A 372 -4.32 3.94 11.52
C GLU A 372 -4.22 5.18 10.64
N LYS A 373 -3.69 5.01 9.42
CA LYS A 373 -3.65 6.09 8.42
C LYS A 373 -5.03 6.25 7.81
N MET A 374 -5.64 7.42 7.99
CA MET A 374 -6.85 7.78 7.26
C MET A 374 -6.48 8.09 5.81
N VAL A 375 -7.10 7.38 4.88
CA VAL A 375 -7.10 7.69 3.44
C VAL A 375 -8.35 8.50 3.14
N ASP A 376 -8.19 9.69 2.57
CA ASP A 376 -9.30 10.55 2.11
C ASP A 376 -8.94 11.04 0.71
N ASN A 377 -9.17 10.16 -0.28
CA ASN A 377 -8.98 10.41 -1.70
C ASN A 377 -10.32 10.72 -2.37
N VAL A 378 -10.30 11.05 -3.65
CA VAL A 378 -11.52 11.44 -4.39
C VAL A 378 -12.57 10.32 -4.39
N LEU A 379 -12.16 9.08 -4.57
CA LEU A 379 -13.04 7.92 -4.68
C LEU A 379 -12.96 6.98 -3.47
N ASP A 380 -11.88 7.06 -2.66
CA ASP A 380 -11.68 6.21 -1.50
C ASP A 380 -11.66 7.00 -0.20
N LYS A 381 -12.37 6.48 0.80
CA LYS A 381 -12.30 6.94 2.18
C LYS A 381 -12.23 5.73 3.09
N SER A 382 -11.03 5.40 3.49
CA SER A 382 -10.74 4.18 4.24
C SER A 382 -9.69 4.43 5.33
N TYR A 383 -9.32 3.36 6.05
CA TYR A 383 -8.25 3.36 7.03
C TYR A 383 -7.29 2.23 6.72
N GLN A 384 -6.00 2.53 6.76
CA GLN A 384 -4.94 1.55 6.54
C GLN A 384 -4.28 1.19 7.87
N ARG A 385 -4.22 -0.12 8.17
CA ARG A 385 -3.62 -0.70 9.37
C ARG A 385 -2.18 -1.14 9.18
N PHE A 386 -1.76 -1.36 7.95
CA PHE A 386 -0.38 -1.67 7.59
C PHE A 386 0.22 -0.53 6.80
N LEU A 387 1.30 0.05 7.30
CA LEU A 387 2.02 1.17 6.71
C LEU A 387 3.46 0.74 6.44
N LEU A 388 3.99 1.05 5.25
CA LEU A 388 5.39 0.86 4.93
C LEU A 388 5.98 2.14 4.36
N HIS A 389 7.07 2.61 4.97
CA HIS A 389 7.81 3.77 4.51
C HIS A 389 9.24 3.36 4.11
N TYR A 390 9.61 3.72 2.90
CA TYR A 390 10.91 3.47 2.32
C TYR A 390 11.71 4.78 2.25
N ASN A 391 12.90 4.78 2.78
CA ASN A 391 13.80 5.92 2.78
C ASN A 391 15.11 5.57 2.04
N PHE A 392 15.48 6.43 1.10
CA PHE A 392 16.68 6.30 0.27
C PHE A 392 17.55 7.56 0.41
N PRO A 393 18.34 7.66 1.49
CA PRO A 393 19.18 8.83 1.72
C PRO A 393 20.38 8.85 0.73
N PRO A 394 20.85 10.04 0.33
CA PRO A 394 21.94 10.16 -0.65
C PRO A 394 23.22 9.42 -0.29
N PHE A 395 23.53 9.26 1.00
CA PHE A 395 24.74 8.57 1.43
C PHE A 395 24.77 7.08 1.07
N CYS A 396 23.59 6.44 0.83
CA CYS A 396 23.54 5.01 0.50
C CYS A 396 24.15 4.69 -0.89
N THR A 397 24.30 5.70 -1.73
CA THR A 397 25.01 5.64 -3.01
C THR A 397 26.31 6.45 -3.00
N GLY A 398 26.69 7.01 -1.84
CA GLY A 398 27.91 7.83 -1.71
C GLY A 398 27.75 9.30 -2.18
N GLU A 399 26.50 9.73 -2.48
CA GLU A 399 26.26 11.08 -2.95
C GLU A 399 26.33 12.13 -1.84
N ALA A 400 27.11 13.19 -2.06
CA ALA A 400 27.24 14.34 -1.15
C ALA A 400 26.17 15.40 -1.45
N LYS A 401 24.91 15.13 -1.12
CA LYS A 401 23.81 16.09 -1.27
C LYS A 401 22.86 16.09 -0.09
N ALA A 402 22.13 17.21 0.09
CA ALA A 402 21.11 17.32 1.13
C ALA A 402 19.90 16.43 0.84
N GLN A 403 19.42 15.73 1.87
CA GLN A 403 18.16 15.00 1.79
C GLN A 403 17.01 16.01 1.71
N ARG A 404 16.29 16.00 0.62
CA ARG A 404 15.05 16.77 0.41
C ARG A 404 13.88 15.83 0.60
N GLY A 405 12.77 16.17 1.11
CA GLY A 405 11.59 15.33 1.38
C GLY A 405 11.43 14.03 0.55
N VAL A 406 10.34 13.32 0.72
CA VAL A 406 10.09 12.04 0.04
C VAL A 406 9.86 12.27 -1.45
N GLY A 407 10.63 11.61 -2.32
CA GLY A 407 10.51 11.68 -3.77
C GLY A 407 9.55 10.64 -4.35
N ARG A 408 9.19 10.81 -5.65
CA ARG A 408 8.30 9.86 -6.37
C ARG A 408 8.88 8.43 -6.39
N ARG A 409 10.22 8.28 -6.47
CA ARG A 409 10.88 6.98 -6.45
C ARG A 409 10.69 6.27 -5.11
N GLU A 410 10.83 6.99 -4.01
CA GLU A 410 10.67 6.43 -2.65
C GLU A 410 9.22 5.98 -2.41
N ILE A 411 8.23 6.73 -2.89
CA ILE A 411 6.82 6.34 -2.83
C ILE A 411 6.59 5.05 -3.62
N GLY A 412 7.08 4.96 -4.86
CA GLY A 412 6.91 3.77 -5.70
C GLY A 412 7.58 2.52 -5.12
N HIS A 413 8.83 2.63 -4.65
CA HIS A 413 9.57 1.52 -4.04
C HIS A 413 8.92 1.07 -2.72
N GLY A 414 8.47 2.02 -1.89
CA GLY A 414 7.75 1.74 -0.66
C GLY A 414 6.43 1.03 -0.92
N HIS A 415 5.68 1.47 -1.93
CA HIS A 415 4.40 0.86 -2.29
C HIS A 415 4.55 -0.56 -2.85
N LEU A 416 5.58 -0.83 -3.67
CA LEU A 416 5.89 -2.19 -4.12
C LEU A 416 6.18 -3.12 -2.95
N ALA A 417 6.99 -2.69 -1.98
CA ALA A 417 7.27 -3.48 -0.79
C ALA A 417 6.02 -3.66 0.10
N TRP A 418 5.18 -2.63 0.21
CA TRP A 418 3.91 -2.69 0.93
C TRP A 418 2.95 -3.72 0.30
N ARG A 419 2.77 -3.70 -1.02
CA ARG A 419 1.99 -4.69 -1.78
C ARG A 419 2.48 -6.11 -1.53
N GLY A 420 3.81 -6.31 -1.56
CA GLY A 420 4.42 -7.62 -1.35
C GLY A 420 4.16 -8.23 0.02
N LEU A 421 3.98 -7.40 1.06
CA LEU A 421 3.89 -7.83 2.46
C LEU A 421 2.48 -7.76 3.06
N LYS A 422 1.61 -6.87 2.57
CA LYS A 422 0.31 -6.57 3.22
C LYS A 422 -0.59 -7.80 3.37
N GLY A 423 -0.63 -8.68 2.37
CA GLY A 423 -1.44 -9.90 2.37
C GLY A 423 -1.02 -10.93 3.41
N MET A 424 0.19 -10.81 3.95
CA MET A 424 0.74 -11.73 4.94
C MET A 424 0.36 -11.36 6.37
N ILE A 425 -0.13 -10.14 6.64
CA ILE A 425 -0.58 -9.74 7.97
C ILE A 425 -2.01 -10.25 8.17
N PRO A 426 -2.28 -11.04 9.24
CA PRO A 426 -3.63 -11.54 9.49
C PRO A 426 -4.63 -10.40 9.77
N GLU A 427 -5.85 -10.54 9.27
CA GLU A 427 -6.90 -9.52 9.43
C GLU A 427 -7.33 -9.34 10.90
N ASP A 428 -7.25 -10.39 11.70
CA ASP A 428 -7.58 -10.41 13.12
C ASP A 428 -6.44 -9.93 14.03
N PHE A 429 -5.24 -9.63 13.46
CA PHE A 429 -4.13 -9.09 14.25
C PHE A 429 -4.49 -7.69 14.78
N PRO A 430 -4.49 -7.46 16.11
CA PRO A 430 -5.15 -6.30 16.71
C PRO A 430 -4.36 -4.98 16.59
N TYR A 431 -3.13 -5.02 16.06
CA TYR A 431 -2.25 -3.84 16.00
C TYR A 431 -2.29 -3.15 14.64
N THR A 432 -2.11 -1.85 14.65
CA THR A 432 -1.65 -1.09 13.51
C THR A 432 -0.15 -1.32 13.37
N VAL A 433 0.31 -1.72 12.19
CA VAL A 433 1.71 -2.09 11.93
C VAL A 433 2.35 -1.03 11.05
N ARG A 434 3.45 -0.45 11.52
CA ARG A 434 4.28 0.47 10.71
C ARG A 434 5.67 -0.12 10.52
N LEU A 435 6.03 -0.39 9.27
CA LEU A 435 7.40 -0.69 8.85
C LEU A 435 8.07 0.58 8.33
N VAL A 436 9.32 0.78 8.72
CA VAL A 436 10.19 1.80 8.12
C VAL A 436 11.46 1.12 7.66
N SER A 437 11.72 1.17 6.37
CA SER A 437 12.95 0.68 5.78
C SER A 437 13.89 1.83 5.49
N GLN A 438 15.10 1.76 6.02
CA GLN A 438 16.19 2.68 5.78
C GLN A 438 17.24 1.97 4.93
N VAL A 439 17.43 2.42 3.70
CA VAL A 439 18.50 1.91 2.85
C VAL A 439 19.82 2.52 3.33
N LEU A 440 20.79 1.67 3.67
CA LEU A 440 22.09 2.08 4.20
C LEU A 440 23.19 2.00 3.15
N GLU A 441 23.06 1.04 2.23
CA GLU A 441 23.94 0.86 1.07
C GLU A 441 23.12 0.38 -0.11
N SER A 442 23.43 0.82 -1.33
CA SER A 442 22.68 0.43 -2.53
C SER A 442 23.56 0.22 -3.75
N ASN A 443 23.56 -1.02 -4.23
CA ASN A 443 24.07 -1.43 -5.53
C ASN A 443 23.11 -2.45 -6.17
N GLY A 444 21.97 -1.96 -6.68
CA GLY A 444 20.90 -2.76 -7.28
C GLY A 444 19.83 -3.23 -6.30
N SER A 445 18.59 -3.01 -6.68
CA SER A 445 17.33 -3.43 -6.05
C SER A 445 17.22 -3.32 -4.53
N SER A 446 17.31 -2.09 -4.03
CA SER A 446 17.09 -1.77 -2.60
C SER A 446 15.63 -1.99 -2.15
N SER A 447 14.64 -1.90 -3.08
CA SER A 447 13.24 -2.22 -2.78
C SER A 447 13.03 -3.70 -2.42
N MET A 448 13.74 -4.61 -3.09
CA MET A 448 13.68 -6.04 -2.76
C MET A 448 14.42 -6.37 -1.46
N ALA A 449 15.50 -5.67 -1.15
CA ALA A 449 16.12 -5.73 0.17
C ALA A 449 15.17 -5.24 1.28
N THR A 450 14.34 -4.23 0.97
CA THR A 450 13.28 -3.74 1.88
C THR A 450 12.21 -4.79 2.16
N VAL A 451 11.78 -5.56 1.16
CA VAL A 451 10.84 -6.67 1.36
C VAL A 451 11.42 -7.72 2.30
N CYS A 452 12.67 -8.12 2.06
CA CYS A 452 13.34 -9.14 2.87
C CYS A 452 13.60 -8.68 4.31
N SER A 453 14.15 -7.45 4.50
CA SER A 453 14.34 -6.87 5.84
C SER A 453 13.02 -6.62 6.55
N GLY A 454 11.96 -6.22 5.81
CA GLY A 454 10.61 -6.03 6.32
C GLY A 454 10.01 -7.33 6.85
N THR A 455 10.14 -8.43 6.11
CA THR A 455 9.74 -9.78 6.56
C THR A 455 10.43 -10.14 7.88
N LEU A 456 11.76 -10.00 7.94
CA LEU A 456 12.55 -10.26 9.15
C LEU A 456 12.10 -9.38 10.34
N ALA A 457 11.88 -8.09 10.12
CA ALA A 457 11.48 -7.15 11.17
C ALA A 457 10.05 -7.40 11.67
N LEU A 458 9.12 -7.83 10.81
CA LEU A 458 7.78 -8.28 11.21
C LEU A 458 7.85 -9.53 12.08
N MET A 459 8.65 -10.52 11.69
CA MET A 459 8.85 -11.75 12.46
C MET A 459 9.54 -11.47 13.81
N ASP A 460 10.51 -10.56 13.83
CA ASP A 460 11.19 -10.12 15.05
C ASP A 460 10.26 -9.36 16.01
N ALA A 461 9.30 -8.59 15.46
CA ALA A 461 8.27 -7.90 16.26
C ALA A 461 7.21 -8.85 16.84
N GLY A 462 7.19 -10.12 16.46
CA GLY A 462 6.15 -11.08 16.85
C GLY A 462 4.83 -10.90 16.10
N VAL A 463 4.85 -10.25 14.92
CA VAL A 463 3.69 -10.21 14.03
C VAL A 463 3.49 -11.61 13.45
N PRO A 464 2.33 -12.25 13.63
CA PRO A 464 2.10 -13.62 13.18
C PRO A 464 1.79 -13.66 11.68
N ILE A 465 2.78 -13.23 10.86
CA ILE A 465 2.62 -13.25 9.40
C ILE A 465 2.27 -14.66 8.92
N LYS A 466 1.38 -14.76 7.92
CA LYS A 466 0.93 -16.06 7.38
C LYS A 466 2.09 -16.87 6.85
N LYS A 467 3.01 -16.23 6.12
CA LYS A 467 4.22 -16.84 5.52
C LYS A 467 5.30 -15.77 5.34
N PRO A 468 6.58 -16.16 5.36
CA PRO A 468 7.66 -15.25 5.01
C PRO A 468 7.64 -14.93 3.51
N VAL A 469 8.00 -13.69 3.17
CA VAL A 469 8.09 -13.18 1.81
C VAL A 469 9.52 -12.79 1.51
N SER A 470 10.01 -13.13 0.32
CA SER A 470 11.24 -12.62 -0.25
C SER A 470 10.98 -11.83 -1.53
N GLY A 471 11.99 -11.12 -2.01
CA GLY A 471 11.93 -10.39 -3.26
C GLY A 471 13.26 -10.41 -4.00
N ILE A 472 13.20 -10.42 -5.33
CA ILE A 472 14.34 -10.41 -6.23
C ILE A 472 14.12 -9.47 -7.41
N ALA A 473 15.19 -8.88 -7.94
CA ALA A 473 15.19 -8.17 -9.21
C ALA A 473 15.95 -8.98 -10.26
N MET A 474 15.30 -9.13 -11.40
CA MET A 474 15.80 -9.80 -12.58
C MET A 474 16.17 -8.79 -13.65
N GLY A 475 17.18 -9.06 -14.43
CA GLY A 475 17.58 -8.29 -15.59
C GLY A 475 17.53 -9.08 -16.86
N LEU A 476 17.68 -8.37 -17.97
CA LEU A 476 17.81 -8.94 -19.29
C LEU A 476 18.91 -8.22 -20.07
N ILE A 477 19.67 -9.00 -20.82
CA ILE A 477 20.57 -8.51 -21.84
C ILE A 477 20.22 -9.19 -23.15
N LYS A 478 19.84 -8.41 -24.18
CA LYS A 478 19.52 -8.87 -25.52
C LYS A 478 19.97 -7.82 -26.54
N ASN A 479 20.83 -8.18 -27.46
CA ASN A 479 21.21 -7.25 -28.52
C ASN A 479 20.12 -7.18 -29.61
N PRO A 480 19.84 -5.98 -30.19
CA PRO A 480 18.91 -5.84 -31.29
C PRO A 480 19.28 -6.74 -32.47
N GLY A 481 18.28 -7.48 -33.01
CA GLY A 481 18.50 -8.38 -34.14
C GLY A 481 19.19 -9.71 -33.81
N GLU A 482 19.58 -9.97 -32.57
CA GLU A 482 20.13 -11.25 -32.13
C GLU A 482 19.07 -12.10 -31.42
N GLU A 483 19.08 -13.42 -31.66
CA GLU A 483 18.23 -14.38 -30.91
C GLU A 483 18.79 -14.67 -29.50
N LYS A 484 20.12 -14.46 -29.31
CA LYS A 484 20.79 -14.73 -28.05
C LYS A 484 20.46 -13.68 -27.00
N TYR A 485 20.07 -14.14 -25.83
CA TYR A 485 19.78 -13.30 -24.66
C TYR A 485 20.25 -13.94 -23.36
N ALA A 486 20.43 -13.16 -22.32
CA ALA A 486 20.74 -13.61 -20.99
C ALA A 486 19.77 -12.98 -19.97
N VAL A 487 19.13 -13.84 -19.15
CA VAL A 487 18.33 -13.40 -17.99
C VAL A 487 19.24 -13.42 -16.77
N LEU A 488 19.27 -12.33 -16.03
CA LEU A 488 20.15 -12.12 -14.87
C LEU A 488 19.33 -12.12 -13.58
N SER A 489 19.75 -12.92 -12.58
CA SER A 489 19.21 -12.85 -11.21
C SER A 489 20.01 -11.86 -10.38
N ASP A 490 19.35 -11.12 -9.49
CA ASP A 490 19.99 -10.19 -8.57
C ASP A 490 20.91 -9.19 -9.28
N ILE A 491 20.30 -8.29 -10.07
CA ILE A 491 21.03 -7.30 -10.86
C ILE A 491 21.75 -6.26 -10.00
N LEU A 492 22.93 -5.86 -10.45
CA LEU A 492 23.67 -4.71 -9.97
C LEU A 492 23.04 -3.40 -10.47
N GLY A 493 23.40 -2.26 -9.88
CA GLY A 493 23.01 -0.95 -10.37
C GLY A 493 23.47 -0.70 -11.82
N ASP A 494 24.70 -1.12 -12.15
CA ASP A 494 25.24 -1.01 -13.50
C ASP A 494 24.46 -1.87 -14.50
N GLU A 495 24.06 -3.10 -14.10
CA GLU A 495 23.27 -3.99 -14.94
C GLU A 495 21.81 -3.53 -15.10
N ASP A 496 21.25 -2.83 -14.11
CA ASP A 496 19.97 -2.13 -14.27
C ASP A 496 20.09 -1.00 -15.29
N HIS A 497 21.15 -0.19 -15.19
CA HIS A 497 21.36 0.95 -16.08
C HIS A 497 21.65 0.54 -17.54
N LEU A 498 22.51 -0.46 -17.73
CA LEU A 498 23.01 -0.90 -19.05
C LEU A 498 22.17 -2.03 -19.67
N GLY A 499 21.24 -2.63 -18.92
CA GLY A 499 20.37 -3.73 -19.35
C GLY A 499 19.06 -3.28 -19.99
N ASP A 500 18.27 -4.25 -20.41
CA ASP A 500 17.01 -4.05 -21.14
C ASP A 500 15.76 -4.23 -20.27
N MET A 501 15.89 -4.74 -19.04
CA MET A 501 14.79 -5.03 -18.14
C MET A 501 15.20 -4.89 -16.68
N ASP A 502 14.32 -4.30 -15.87
CA ASP A 502 14.31 -4.39 -14.40
C ASP A 502 12.99 -5.03 -13.98
N PHE A 503 13.02 -6.32 -13.64
CA PHE A 503 11.84 -7.10 -13.32
C PHE A 503 11.89 -7.58 -11.88
N LYS A 504 11.08 -7.00 -11.02
CA LYS A 504 11.00 -7.30 -9.58
C LYS A 504 9.81 -8.20 -9.30
N THR A 505 10.03 -9.26 -8.54
CA THR A 505 8.97 -10.13 -8.04
C THR A 505 9.16 -10.38 -6.56
N THR A 506 8.05 -10.31 -5.82
CA THR A 506 7.97 -10.71 -4.41
C THR A 506 7.07 -11.92 -4.27
N GLY A 507 7.29 -12.73 -3.25
CA GLY A 507 6.40 -13.87 -3.02
C GLY A 507 6.86 -14.78 -1.90
N THR A 508 5.96 -15.69 -1.58
CA THR A 508 6.19 -16.84 -0.69
C THR A 508 6.69 -18.05 -1.49
N ARG A 509 6.77 -19.21 -0.86
CA ARG A 509 7.02 -20.46 -1.58
C ARG A 509 5.84 -20.90 -2.48
N ASP A 510 4.62 -20.43 -2.14
CA ASP A 510 3.40 -20.89 -2.80
C ASP A 510 3.03 -20.03 -4.02
N GLY A 511 3.48 -18.77 -4.07
CA GLY A 511 3.20 -17.90 -5.21
C GLY A 511 3.72 -16.48 -5.07
N ILE A 512 3.40 -15.68 -6.07
CA ILE A 512 3.79 -14.26 -6.19
C ILE A 512 2.82 -13.40 -5.38
N THR A 513 3.35 -12.40 -4.65
CA THR A 513 2.54 -11.44 -3.89
C THR A 513 2.54 -10.04 -4.51
N ALA A 514 3.62 -9.64 -5.19
CA ALA A 514 3.65 -8.41 -5.98
C ALA A 514 4.69 -8.50 -7.10
N THR A 515 4.48 -7.69 -8.12
CA THR A 515 5.40 -7.59 -9.25
C THR A 515 5.53 -6.15 -9.74
N GLN A 516 6.72 -5.82 -10.29
CA GLN A 516 6.98 -4.58 -11.01
C GLN A 516 7.99 -4.87 -12.11
N MET A 517 7.66 -4.51 -13.35
CA MET A 517 8.54 -4.68 -14.49
C MET A 517 8.67 -3.36 -15.25
N ASP A 518 9.91 -2.97 -15.49
CA ASP A 518 10.32 -1.87 -16.35
C ASP A 518 11.14 -2.41 -17.51
N ILE A 519 10.75 -2.10 -18.74
CA ILE A 519 11.44 -2.49 -19.96
C ILE A 519 12.07 -1.25 -20.60
N LYS A 520 13.28 -1.41 -21.13
CA LYS A 520 14.08 -0.34 -21.74
C LYS A 520 14.40 -0.63 -23.22
N CYS A 521 13.72 -1.60 -23.79
CA CYS A 521 13.81 -1.99 -25.20
C CYS A 521 12.41 -2.07 -25.79
N ASP A 522 12.27 -2.37 -27.08
CA ASP A 522 10.99 -2.46 -27.80
C ASP A 522 10.04 -3.57 -27.31
N GLY A 523 10.31 -4.11 -26.13
CA GLY A 523 9.48 -5.12 -25.45
C GLY A 523 10.06 -6.53 -25.47
N LEU A 524 9.33 -7.45 -24.80
CA LEU A 524 9.79 -8.81 -24.56
C LEU A 524 8.78 -9.84 -25.05
N SER A 525 9.31 -10.96 -25.59
CA SER A 525 8.48 -12.12 -25.87
C SER A 525 8.02 -12.83 -24.59
N PHE A 526 6.86 -13.49 -24.67
CA PHE A 526 6.34 -14.27 -23.54
C PHE A 526 7.29 -15.40 -23.10
N GLU A 527 8.10 -15.95 -24.00
CA GLU A 527 9.11 -16.97 -23.68
C GLU A 527 10.20 -16.41 -22.75
N ILE A 528 10.67 -15.18 -23.02
CA ILE A 528 11.67 -14.52 -22.16
C ILE A 528 11.05 -14.20 -20.78
N LEU A 529 9.80 -13.71 -20.76
CA LEU A 529 9.08 -13.43 -19.52
C LEU A 529 8.89 -14.70 -18.67
N GLU A 530 8.49 -15.80 -19.28
CA GLU A 530 8.34 -17.10 -18.60
C GLU A 530 9.65 -17.56 -17.98
N LYS A 531 10.74 -17.49 -18.75
CA LYS A 531 12.07 -17.85 -18.27
C LYS A 531 12.51 -16.96 -17.10
N ALA A 532 12.28 -15.65 -17.21
CA ALA A 532 12.61 -14.70 -16.15
C ALA A 532 11.82 -14.97 -14.86
N LEU A 533 10.52 -15.26 -14.97
CA LEU A 533 9.66 -15.63 -13.84
C LEU A 533 10.09 -16.92 -13.16
N MET A 534 10.39 -17.96 -13.94
CA MET A 534 10.85 -19.25 -13.38
C MET A 534 12.22 -19.13 -12.70
N GLN A 535 13.13 -18.35 -13.25
CA GLN A 535 14.42 -18.07 -12.63
C GLN A 535 14.26 -17.19 -11.37
N ALA A 536 13.34 -16.21 -11.39
CA ALA A 536 12.99 -15.41 -10.22
C ALA A 536 12.41 -16.24 -9.08
N LYS A 537 11.59 -17.26 -9.39
CA LYS A 537 11.06 -18.20 -8.40
C LYS A 537 12.18 -18.92 -7.65
N GLN A 538 13.13 -19.52 -8.38
CA GLN A 538 14.28 -20.21 -7.78
C GLN A 538 15.10 -19.25 -6.90
N ALA A 539 15.31 -18.02 -7.37
CA ALA A 539 16.04 -17.00 -6.63
C ALA A 539 15.29 -16.58 -5.34
N ARG A 540 13.97 -16.40 -5.40
CA ARG A 540 13.15 -16.09 -4.21
C ARG A 540 13.18 -17.23 -3.18
N GLU A 541 13.08 -18.47 -3.62
CA GLU A 541 13.16 -19.66 -2.74
C GLU A 541 14.51 -19.72 -2.01
N TYR A 542 15.63 -19.47 -2.71
CA TYR A 542 16.95 -19.40 -2.08
C TYR A 542 17.04 -18.27 -1.03
N ILE A 543 16.49 -17.09 -1.31
CA ILE A 543 16.48 -15.98 -0.35
C ILE A 543 15.59 -16.32 0.85
N LEU A 544 14.44 -16.98 0.63
CA LEU A 544 13.56 -17.45 1.72
C LEU A 544 14.29 -18.43 2.66
N ASP A 545 15.14 -19.32 2.11
CA ASP A 545 15.96 -20.20 2.95
C ASP A 545 16.85 -19.40 3.90
N LYS A 546 17.49 -18.32 3.43
CA LYS A 546 18.34 -17.45 4.26
C LYS A 546 17.54 -16.68 5.32
N ILE A 547 16.33 -16.23 4.99
CA ILE A 547 15.41 -15.60 5.95
C ILE A 547 15.02 -16.59 7.05
N VAL A 548 14.60 -17.82 6.67
CA VAL A 548 14.17 -18.86 7.61
C VAL A 548 15.33 -19.40 8.44
N GLU A 549 16.56 -19.50 7.88
CA GLU A 549 17.77 -19.82 8.64
C GLU A 549 18.03 -18.81 9.77
N THR A 550 17.72 -17.52 9.54
CA THR A 550 17.94 -16.44 10.51
C THR A 550 16.84 -16.40 11.58
N ILE A 551 15.58 -16.48 11.17
CA ILE A 551 14.42 -16.55 12.06
C ILE A 551 13.37 -17.50 11.45
N PRO A 552 13.21 -18.72 12.03
CA PRO A 552 12.35 -19.74 11.44
C PRO A 552 10.85 -19.46 11.62
N GLU A 553 10.46 -18.78 12.70
CA GLU A 553 9.07 -18.45 13.02
C GLU A 553 9.01 -17.05 13.66
N PRO A 554 7.88 -16.34 13.56
CA PRO A 554 7.68 -15.09 14.31
C PRO A 554 7.88 -15.31 15.81
N ARG A 555 8.46 -14.32 16.51
CA ARG A 555 8.64 -14.40 17.95
C ARG A 555 7.31 -14.59 18.65
N LYS A 556 7.25 -15.50 19.61
CA LYS A 556 6.03 -15.80 20.40
C LYS A 556 5.72 -14.69 21.40
N GLU A 557 6.75 -14.03 21.91
CA GLU A 557 6.64 -12.95 22.88
C GLU A 557 7.12 -11.64 22.25
N MET A 558 6.30 -10.63 22.33
CA MET A 558 6.63 -9.27 21.92
C MET A 558 7.55 -8.62 22.96
N LYS A 559 8.36 -7.66 22.54
CA LYS A 559 9.22 -6.88 23.44
C LYS A 559 8.39 -6.15 24.52
N PRO A 560 8.97 -5.89 25.69
CA PRO A 560 8.23 -5.27 26.83
C PRO A 560 7.63 -3.90 26.51
N GLN A 561 8.23 -3.14 25.60
CA GLN A 561 7.78 -1.80 25.21
C GLN A 561 6.62 -1.81 24.22
N VAL A 562 6.24 -2.97 23.66
CA VAL A 562 5.06 -3.07 22.80
C VAL A 562 3.80 -2.83 23.63
N PRO A 563 2.91 -1.90 23.24
CA PRO A 563 1.65 -1.69 23.95
C PRO A 563 0.83 -2.99 23.95
N ARG A 564 0.35 -3.40 25.09
CA ARG A 564 -0.53 -4.57 25.20
C ARG A 564 -1.94 -4.19 24.78
N ILE A 565 -2.60 -5.06 24.04
CA ILE A 565 -3.97 -4.88 23.57
C ILE A 565 -4.80 -6.09 23.99
N GLU A 566 -5.94 -5.84 24.64
CA GLU A 566 -6.98 -6.84 24.90
C GLU A 566 -8.28 -6.39 24.25
N THR A 567 -8.99 -7.34 23.64
CA THR A 567 -10.28 -7.14 23.00
C THR A 567 -11.40 -7.78 23.79
N LEU A 568 -12.54 -7.11 23.86
CA LEU A 568 -13.76 -7.63 24.49
C LEU A 568 -14.97 -7.35 23.58
N GLU A 569 -15.74 -8.37 23.31
CA GLU A 569 -17.03 -8.21 22.61
C GLU A 569 -18.16 -8.01 23.62
N ILE A 570 -19.02 -7.04 23.36
CA ILE A 570 -20.17 -6.70 24.18
C ILE A 570 -21.43 -6.58 23.33
N PRO A 571 -22.63 -6.82 23.91
CA PRO A 571 -23.87 -6.47 23.25
C PRO A 571 -23.95 -4.97 22.94
N LYS A 572 -24.44 -4.62 21.74
CA LYS A 572 -24.58 -3.23 21.25
C LYS A 572 -25.23 -2.28 22.26
N GLU A 573 -26.20 -2.76 23.03
CA GLU A 573 -26.96 -1.96 24.02
C GLU A 573 -26.06 -1.35 25.12
N PHE A 574 -24.89 -1.94 25.39
CA PHE A 574 -23.94 -1.43 26.40
C PHE A 574 -22.97 -0.38 25.88
N ILE A 575 -22.85 -0.18 24.55
CA ILE A 575 -21.95 0.81 23.97
C ILE A 575 -22.22 2.20 24.54
N GLY A 576 -23.50 2.61 24.58
CA GLY A 576 -23.89 3.91 25.14
C GLY A 576 -23.57 4.07 26.62
N ALA A 577 -23.65 3.00 27.41
CA ALA A 577 -23.36 3.00 28.84
C ALA A 577 -21.86 3.15 29.10
N ILE A 578 -21.01 2.55 28.28
CA ILE A 578 -19.55 2.65 28.40
C ILE A 578 -19.04 4.02 27.93
N ILE A 579 -19.59 4.56 26.86
CA ILE A 579 -19.22 5.89 26.36
C ILE A 579 -19.70 6.97 27.35
N GLY A 580 -20.93 6.82 27.85
CA GLY A 580 -21.57 7.78 28.73
C GLY A 580 -21.94 9.12 28.07
N PRO A 581 -22.67 10.01 28.76
CA PRO A 581 -23.09 11.31 28.23
C PRO A 581 -21.89 12.16 27.80
N GLY A 582 -21.80 12.47 26.50
CA GLY A 582 -20.70 13.26 25.94
C GLY A 582 -19.31 12.63 26.10
N GLY A 583 -19.23 11.29 26.22
CA GLY A 583 -17.96 10.56 26.34
C GLY A 583 -17.32 10.61 27.73
N LYS A 584 -18.02 11.11 28.76
CA LYS A 584 -17.45 11.33 30.11
C LYS A 584 -17.02 10.04 30.81
N ILE A 585 -17.78 8.94 30.66
CA ILE A 585 -17.47 7.68 31.36
C ILE A 585 -16.22 7.05 30.76
N ILE A 586 -16.13 6.98 29.44
CA ILE A 586 -14.95 6.40 28.79
C ILE A 586 -13.70 7.24 29.03
N GLN A 587 -13.80 8.60 29.03
CA GLN A 587 -12.69 9.48 29.36
C GLN A 587 -12.21 9.27 30.80
N GLN A 588 -13.14 9.20 31.77
CA GLN A 588 -12.80 8.92 33.15
C GLN A 588 -12.13 7.56 33.33
N MET A 589 -12.63 6.52 32.65
CA MET A 589 -12.01 5.18 32.69
C MET A 589 -10.59 5.22 32.13
N GLN A 590 -10.34 5.95 31.06
CA GLN A 590 -9.01 6.11 30.47
C GLN A 590 -8.06 6.87 31.39
N GLU A 591 -8.51 7.99 31.99
CA GLU A 591 -7.71 8.78 32.95
C GLU A 591 -7.33 7.98 34.19
N GLU A 592 -8.27 7.23 34.75
CA GLU A 592 -8.04 6.47 36.00
C GLU A 592 -7.24 5.20 35.79
N SER A 593 -7.30 4.56 34.63
CA SER A 593 -6.56 3.33 34.32
C SER A 593 -5.21 3.59 33.63
N GLY A 594 -5.05 4.74 32.96
CA GLY A 594 -3.93 5.01 32.06
C GLY A 594 -3.98 4.18 30.75
N ALA A 595 -5.14 3.56 30.45
CA ALA A 595 -5.36 2.80 29.23
C ALA A 595 -6.10 3.64 28.18
N THR A 596 -5.89 3.33 26.90
CA THR A 596 -6.70 3.85 25.80
C THR A 596 -7.80 2.84 25.46
N ILE A 597 -9.03 3.30 25.33
CA ILE A 597 -10.20 2.46 25.05
C ILE A 597 -10.83 2.93 23.74
N THR A 598 -10.96 2.04 22.76
CA THR A 598 -11.70 2.28 21.51
C THR A 598 -12.88 1.32 21.42
N ILE A 599 -13.99 1.79 20.85
CA ILE A 599 -15.21 1.00 20.71
C ILE A 599 -15.71 1.14 19.28
N ASP A 600 -15.93 -0.01 18.63
CA ASP A 600 -16.52 -0.11 17.30
C ASP A 600 -17.80 -0.92 17.36
N GLU A 601 -18.78 -0.55 16.53
CA GLU A 601 -19.94 -1.38 16.26
C GLU A 601 -19.71 -2.15 14.95
N VAL A 602 -19.65 -3.48 15.05
CA VAL A 602 -19.47 -4.39 13.92
C VAL A 602 -20.54 -5.46 14.02
N ASP A 603 -21.36 -5.63 12.99
CA ASP A 603 -22.42 -6.67 12.90
C ASP A 603 -23.37 -6.71 14.10
N GLY A 604 -23.69 -5.56 14.69
CA GLY A 604 -24.57 -5.45 15.84
C GLY A 604 -23.95 -5.83 17.19
N VAL A 605 -22.62 -6.00 17.23
CA VAL A 605 -21.81 -6.26 18.44
C VAL A 605 -20.89 -5.08 18.66
N GLY A 606 -20.69 -4.66 19.90
CA GLY A 606 -19.68 -3.68 20.28
C GLY A 606 -18.34 -4.38 20.47
N LYS A 607 -17.35 -4.08 19.64
CA LYS A 607 -15.97 -4.52 19.81
C LYS A 607 -15.19 -3.45 20.57
N ILE A 608 -14.74 -3.78 21.77
CA ILE A 608 -13.91 -2.89 22.60
C ILE A 608 -12.46 -3.35 22.50
N GLN A 609 -11.58 -2.41 22.20
CA GLN A 609 -10.14 -2.63 22.27
C GLN A 609 -9.56 -1.76 23.40
N VAL A 610 -8.89 -2.40 24.35
CA VAL A 610 -8.20 -1.75 25.46
C VAL A 610 -6.71 -1.91 25.26
N SER A 611 -5.98 -0.80 25.13
CA SER A 611 -4.53 -0.78 24.97
C SER A 611 -3.84 -0.02 26.10
N ALA A 612 -2.73 -0.56 26.61
CA ALA A 612 -1.95 0.08 27.66
C ALA A 612 -0.48 -0.38 27.64
N PRO A 613 0.43 0.41 28.27
CA PRO A 613 1.83 0.04 28.38
C PRO A 613 2.08 -1.21 29.27
N ASN A 614 1.15 -1.54 30.18
CA ASN A 614 1.32 -2.65 31.12
C ASN A 614 -0.01 -3.35 31.43
N LYS A 615 0.10 -4.58 31.93
CA LYS A 615 -1.06 -5.42 32.25
C LYS A 615 -1.95 -4.83 33.34
N THR A 616 -1.37 -4.16 34.35
CA THR A 616 -2.13 -3.57 35.47
C THR A 616 -3.14 -2.53 34.99
N ALA A 617 -2.75 -1.69 34.03
CA ALA A 617 -3.63 -0.68 33.43
C ALA A 617 -4.76 -1.34 32.60
N ILE A 618 -4.44 -2.41 31.85
CA ILE A 618 -5.46 -3.19 31.13
C ILE A 618 -6.46 -3.81 32.08
N ASP A 619 -5.98 -4.53 33.12
CA ASP A 619 -6.83 -5.20 34.08
C ASP A 619 -7.77 -4.20 34.80
N ALA A 620 -7.25 -2.99 35.11
CA ALA A 620 -8.05 -1.92 35.73
C ALA A 620 -9.16 -1.41 34.77
N ALA A 621 -8.85 -1.17 33.50
CA ALA A 621 -9.82 -0.74 32.51
C ALA A 621 -10.85 -1.84 32.21
N MET A 622 -10.38 -3.07 31.97
CA MET A 622 -11.22 -4.23 31.69
C MET A 622 -12.14 -4.56 32.87
N GLY A 623 -11.65 -4.41 34.11
CA GLY A 623 -12.47 -4.59 35.33
C GLY A 623 -13.65 -3.61 35.35
N LYS A 624 -13.43 -2.33 35.03
CA LYS A 624 -14.48 -1.32 34.97
C LYS A 624 -15.47 -1.59 33.84
N ILE A 625 -14.97 -1.91 32.62
CA ILE A 625 -15.83 -2.26 31.47
C ILE A 625 -16.72 -3.47 31.82
N LYS A 626 -16.12 -4.54 32.36
CA LYS A 626 -16.87 -5.75 32.75
C LYS A 626 -17.91 -5.44 33.82
N SER A 627 -17.65 -4.54 34.76
CA SER A 627 -18.63 -4.14 35.78
C SER A 627 -19.83 -3.41 35.19
N ILE A 628 -19.67 -2.62 34.13
CA ILE A 628 -20.77 -1.91 33.41
C ILE A 628 -21.60 -2.90 32.60
N VAL A 629 -20.94 -3.87 31.97
CA VAL A 629 -21.60 -4.85 31.09
C VAL A 629 -22.22 -6.01 31.88
N ALA A 630 -21.81 -6.22 33.13
CA ALA A 630 -22.32 -7.32 33.96
C ALA A 630 -23.86 -7.28 34.07
N VAL A 631 -24.51 -8.38 33.74
CA VAL A 631 -25.95 -8.56 33.91
C VAL A 631 -26.20 -9.33 35.17
N PRO A 632 -27.07 -8.85 36.12
CA PRO A 632 -27.36 -9.57 37.33
C PRO A 632 -28.05 -10.91 37.04
N GLU A 633 -27.56 -11.99 37.63
CA GLU A 633 -28.10 -13.33 37.49
C GLU A 633 -29.00 -13.73 38.69
N ILE A 634 -30.17 -14.33 38.38
CA ILE A 634 -31.08 -14.78 39.39
C ILE A 634 -30.43 -15.91 40.20
N GLY A 635 -30.45 -15.76 41.50
CA GLY A 635 -29.91 -16.75 42.44
C GLY A 635 -28.48 -16.41 42.93
N GLU A 636 -27.80 -15.43 42.32
CA GLU A 636 -26.49 -14.97 42.77
C GLU A 636 -26.56 -14.01 43.97
N VAL A 637 -25.47 -13.96 44.75
CA VAL A 637 -25.31 -13.10 45.92
C VAL A 637 -24.39 -11.94 45.57
N TYR A 638 -24.86 -10.71 45.79
CA TYR A 638 -24.13 -9.48 45.54
C TYR A 638 -23.82 -8.73 46.83
N GLU A 639 -22.67 -8.13 46.91
CA GLU A 639 -22.39 -7.11 47.91
C GLU A 639 -22.83 -5.75 47.39
N GLY A 640 -24.08 -5.36 47.71
CA GLY A 640 -24.67 -4.12 47.23
C GLY A 640 -24.54 -2.96 48.21
N THR A 641 -24.65 -1.72 47.71
CA THR A 641 -24.64 -0.51 48.52
C THR A 641 -26.05 0.06 48.60
N VAL A 642 -26.53 0.37 49.80
CA VAL A 642 -27.84 0.97 50.06
C VAL A 642 -27.85 2.42 49.54
N ARG A 643 -28.66 2.69 48.49
CA ARG A 643 -28.75 4.00 47.84
C ARG A 643 -29.83 4.89 48.44
N SER A 644 -30.98 4.32 48.77
CA SER A 644 -32.08 5.07 49.37
C SER A 644 -32.96 4.16 50.23
N ILE A 645 -33.52 4.72 51.31
CA ILE A 645 -34.41 4.05 52.24
C ILE A 645 -35.82 4.57 52.05
N MET A 646 -36.79 3.67 51.95
CA MET A 646 -38.21 3.96 51.79
C MET A 646 -39.03 3.20 52.86
N PRO A 647 -40.27 3.63 53.19
CA PRO A 647 -41.10 2.97 54.24
C PRO A 647 -41.36 1.48 53.99
N TYR A 648 -41.22 1.01 52.73
CA TYR A 648 -41.50 -0.36 52.33
C TYR A 648 -40.24 -1.21 52.05
N GLY A 649 -39.02 -0.62 52.19
CA GLY A 649 -37.76 -1.30 51.91
C GLY A 649 -36.64 -0.33 51.51
N CYS A 650 -35.55 -0.84 51.07
CA CYS A 650 -34.47 -0.01 50.56
C CYS A 650 -34.04 -0.42 49.15
N PHE A 651 -33.54 0.54 48.38
CA PHE A 651 -32.89 0.29 47.11
C PHE A 651 -31.42 0.04 47.34
N VAL A 652 -30.97 -1.11 46.85
CA VAL A 652 -29.57 -1.55 46.96
C VAL A 652 -28.99 -1.66 45.55
N GLU A 653 -27.95 -0.91 45.31
CA GLU A 653 -27.19 -1.01 44.06
C GLU A 653 -26.33 -2.27 44.13
N ILE A 654 -26.65 -3.28 43.32
CA ILE A 654 -25.98 -4.58 43.27
C ILE A 654 -24.85 -4.61 42.25
N LEU A 655 -24.96 -3.80 41.21
CA LEU A 655 -23.95 -3.55 40.16
C LEU A 655 -24.03 -2.07 39.78
N PRO A 656 -22.96 -1.45 39.22
CA PRO A 656 -22.96 -0.04 38.85
C PRO A 656 -24.18 0.34 38.00
N GLY A 657 -25.00 1.26 38.51
CA GLY A 657 -26.22 1.74 37.85
C GLY A 657 -27.40 0.75 37.87
N LYS A 658 -27.31 -0.34 38.61
CA LYS A 658 -28.39 -1.37 38.70
C LYS A 658 -28.87 -1.52 40.14
N ASP A 659 -29.99 -0.85 40.43
CA ASP A 659 -30.62 -0.84 41.76
C ASP A 659 -31.71 -1.90 41.84
N GLY A 660 -31.67 -2.69 42.89
CA GLY A 660 -32.70 -3.64 43.23
C GLY A 660 -33.50 -3.25 44.47
N LEU A 661 -34.77 -3.61 44.53
CA LEU A 661 -35.59 -3.42 45.72
C LEU A 661 -35.39 -4.56 46.70
N LEU A 662 -34.84 -4.22 47.87
CA LEU A 662 -34.84 -5.07 49.07
C LEU A 662 -36.05 -4.68 49.90
N HIS A 663 -37.17 -5.42 49.68
CA HIS A 663 -38.37 -5.17 50.46
C HIS A 663 -38.18 -5.44 51.93
N ILE A 664 -38.86 -4.69 52.81
CA ILE A 664 -38.73 -4.79 54.30
C ILE A 664 -38.92 -6.22 54.83
N SER A 665 -39.79 -7.04 54.19
CA SER A 665 -39.98 -8.44 54.54
C SER A 665 -38.82 -9.37 54.14
N GLU A 666 -37.92 -8.90 53.29
CA GLU A 666 -36.77 -9.65 52.74
C GLU A 666 -35.46 -9.24 53.41
N ILE A 667 -35.50 -8.32 54.41
CA ILE A 667 -34.30 -7.86 55.15
C ILE A 667 -33.94 -8.89 56.26
N ASN A 668 -34.92 -9.31 57.06
CA ASN A 668 -34.67 -10.21 58.20
C ASN A 668 -35.85 -11.18 58.38
N TRP A 669 -35.63 -12.30 59.11
CA TRP A 669 -36.66 -13.24 59.54
C TRP A 669 -37.59 -12.63 60.60
N LYS A 670 -37.14 -11.62 61.37
CA LYS A 670 -37.93 -10.89 62.35
C LYS A 670 -38.76 -9.81 61.59
N ARG A 671 -40.04 -9.69 61.91
CA ARG A 671 -40.88 -8.63 61.33
C ARG A 671 -40.41 -7.25 61.80
N LEU A 672 -40.03 -6.42 60.88
CA LEU A 672 -39.58 -5.06 61.10
C LEU A 672 -40.74 -4.08 60.82
N ALA A 673 -40.85 -3.00 61.61
CA ALA A 673 -41.77 -1.89 61.33
C ALA A 673 -41.16 -0.82 60.42
N THR A 674 -39.86 -0.61 60.52
CA THR A 674 -39.11 0.28 59.65
C THR A 674 -37.75 -0.36 59.23
N VAL A 675 -37.11 0.14 58.17
CA VAL A 675 -35.82 -0.37 57.69
C VAL A 675 -34.69 -0.04 58.70
N GLU A 676 -34.81 1.10 59.36
CA GLU A 676 -33.86 1.55 60.39
C GLU A 676 -33.78 0.61 61.62
N GLU A 677 -34.88 -0.10 61.93
CA GLU A 677 -34.86 -1.15 63.01
C GLU A 677 -33.89 -2.29 62.69
N ALA A 678 -33.51 -2.49 61.45
CA ALA A 678 -32.48 -3.46 61.05
C ALA A 678 -31.07 -2.88 61.18
N GLY A 679 -30.90 -1.61 61.54
CA GLY A 679 -29.63 -0.92 61.64
C GLY A 679 -29.05 -0.50 60.31
N ILE A 680 -29.81 -0.58 59.18
CA ILE A 680 -29.36 -0.26 57.86
C ILE A 680 -29.49 1.25 57.59
N LYS A 681 -28.42 1.85 57.09
CA LYS A 681 -28.33 3.27 56.69
C LYS A 681 -27.98 3.40 55.22
N GLU A 682 -28.28 4.56 54.67
CA GLU A 682 -27.82 4.91 53.28
C GLU A 682 -26.27 4.92 53.28
N GLY A 683 -25.71 4.26 52.27
CA GLY A 683 -24.26 4.06 52.09
C GLY A 683 -23.72 2.74 52.69
N ASP A 684 -24.52 1.98 53.45
CA ASP A 684 -24.09 0.70 54.00
C ASP A 684 -23.91 -0.35 52.90
N LYS A 685 -22.92 -1.21 53.08
CA LYS A 685 -22.72 -2.40 52.27
C LYS A 685 -23.51 -3.57 52.83
N LEU A 686 -24.29 -4.23 52.00
CA LEU A 686 -25.15 -5.33 52.43
C LEU A 686 -25.08 -6.48 51.40
N GLN A 687 -24.90 -7.70 51.91
CA GLN A 687 -25.02 -8.89 51.07
C GLN A 687 -26.48 -9.18 50.77
N VAL A 688 -26.82 -9.24 49.47
CA VAL A 688 -28.20 -9.51 49.01
C VAL A 688 -28.17 -10.53 47.89
N LYS A 689 -29.16 -11.41 47.89
CA LYS A 689 -29.37 -12.39 46.83
C LYS A 689 -30.42 -11.89 45.87
N LEU A 690 -30.17 -11.97 44.55
CA LEU A 690 -31.17 -11.67 43.54
C LEU A 690 -32.16 -12.82 43.44
N LEU A 691 -33.41 -12.57 43.82
CA LEU A 691 -34.50 -13.58 43.82
C LEU A 691 -35.20 -13.68 42.46
N ASP A 692 -35.46 -12.54 41.85
CA ASP A 692 -36.29 -12.47 40.64
C ASP A 692 -36.08 -11.14 39.92
N ILE A 693 -36.29 -11.13 38.60
CA ILE A 693 -36.37 -9.94 37.75
C ILE A 693 -37.76 -9.80 37.24
N ASP A 694 -38.44 -8.72 37.59
CA ASP A 694 -39.82 -8.48 37.12
C ASP A 694 -39.89 -8.37 35.57
N PRO A 695 -40.56 -9.29 34.87
CA PRO A 695 -40.50 -9.34 33.43
C PRO A 695 -41.21 -8.16 32.72
N LYS A 696 -41.99 -7.36 33.45
CA LYS A 696 -42.71 -6.20 32.90
C LYS A 696 -41.99 -4.88 33.16
N THR A 697 -41.29 -4.79 34.30
CA THR A 697 -40.66 -3.53 34.74
C THR A 697 -39.16 -3.59 34.75
N GLY A 698 -38.55 -4.76 34.55
CA GLY A 698 -37.11 -4.99 34.62
C GLY A 698 -36.49 -4.79 36.00
N LYS A 699 -37.33 -4.65 37.08
CA LYS A 699 -36.87 -4.36 38.43
C LYS A 699 -36.33 -5.60 39.11
N TYR A 700 -35.18 -5.47 39.77
CA TYR A 700 -34.53 -6.53 40.53
C TYR A 700 -35.16 -6.65 41.92
N LYS A 701 -35.55 -7.87 42.33
CA LYS A 701 -36.04 -8.19 43.65
C LYS A 701 -34.95 -8.87 44.46
N LEU A 702 -34.58 -8.26 45.58
CA LEU A 702 -33.45 -8.69 46.42
C LEU A 702 -33.94 -9.27 47.73
N SER A 703 -33.16 -10.18 48.30
CA SER A 703 -33.36 -10.70 49.66
C SER A 703 -32.01 -10.80 50.38
N HIS A 704 -31.95 -10.21 51.57
CA HIS A 704 -30.89 -10.43 52.54
C HIS A 704 -31.27 -11.56 53.48
N ARG A 705 -32.56 -11.68 53.76
CA ARG A 705 -33.17 -12.69 54.66
C ARG A 705 -32.73 -14.11 54.29
N CYS A 706 -32.71 -14.46 53.02
CA CYS A 706 -32.36 -15.82 52.58
C CYS A 706 -30.88 -16.21 52.84
N LEU A 707 -30.04 -15.24 53.19
CA LEU A 707 -28.61 -15.43 53.56
C LEU A 707 -28.40 -15.58 55.06
N LEU A 708 -29.45 -15.26 55.88
CA LEU A 708 -29.43 -15.38 57.33
C LEU A 708 -29.93 -16.76 57.76
N GLU A 709 -29.38 -17.29 58.89
CA GLU A 709 -29.89 -18.55 59.45
C GLU A 709 -31.36 -18.43 59.84
N LYS A 710 -32.15 -19.40 59.38
CA LYS A 710 -33.57 -19.43 59.67
C LYS A 710 -33.78 -19.79 61.13
N PRO A 711 -34.51 -18.96 61.94
CA PRO A 711 -34.77 -19.27 63.36
C PRO A 711 -35.56 -20.56 63.50
N GLU A 712 -35.21 -21.38 64.49
CA GLU A 712 -35.95 -22.61 64.84
C GLU A 712 -37.40 -22.27 65.20
N GLY A 713 -38.35 -22.90 64.48
CA GLY A 713 -39.79 -22.71 64.73
C GLY A 713 -40.45 -21.62 63.88
N TYR A 714 -39.77 -21.00 62.98
CA TYR A 714 -40.39 -20.01 62.08
C TYR A 714 -41.39 -20.63 61.11
N VAL A 715 -42.69 -20.23 61.21
CA VAL A 715 -43.78 -20.59 60.32
C VAL A 715 -44.06 -19.40 59.39
N GLU A 716 -43.95 -19.62 58.09
CA GLU A 716 -44.23 -18.58 57.12
C GLU A 716 -45.72 -18.14 57.21
N PRO A 717 -46.00 -16.81 57.28
CA PRO A 717 -47.38 -16.32 57.28
C PRO A 717 -48.05 -16.67 55.95
N GLN A 718 -49.14 -17.45 55.98
CA GLN A 718 -49.92 -17.75 54.81
C GLN A 718 -50.44 -16.46 54.17
N ARG A 719 -50.04 -16.19 52.93
CA ARG A 719 -50.60 -15.11 52.11
C ARG A 719 -52.08 -15.36 51.88
N ARG A 720 -52.99 -14.54 52.47
CA ARG A 720 -54.38 -14.56 52.10
C ARG A 720 -54.54 -14.22 50.61
N PRO A 721 -55.36 -15.00 49.86
CA PRO A 721 -55.59 -14.67 48.46
C PRO A 721 -56.29 -13.30 48.37
N ARG A 722 -55.82 -12.43 47.49
CA ARG A 722 -56.50 -11.17 47.17
C ARG A 722 -57.87 -11.47 46.57
N GLY A 723 -58.93 -11.15 47.31
CA GLY A 723 -60.30 -11.27 46.90
C GLY A 723 -60.54 -10.35 45.66
N ASP A 724 -61.23 -10.99 44.74
CA ASP A 724 -61.78 -10.42 43.56
C ASP A 724 -62.67 -9.21 43.89
N ARG A 725 -62.31 -8.00 43.52
CA ARG A 725 -63.17 -6.81 43.59
C ARG A 725 -63.92 -6.66 42.29
N GLY A 726 -65.24 -7.03 42.41
CA GLY A 726 -66.26 -7.00 41.40
C GLY A 726 -66.33 -5.71 40.62
N GLU A 727 -66.91 -5.94 39.44
CA GLU A 727 -67.35 -4.99 38.45
C GLU A 727 -68.11 -3.79 39.04
N ARG A 728 -67.73 -2.59 38.67
CA ARG A 728 -68.60 -1.41 38.72
C ARG A 728 -68.93 -0.97 37.30
N ARG A 729 -70.26 -1.01 37.06
CA ARG A 729 -70.98 -0.59 35.86
C ARG A 729 -70.69 0.87 35.48
N PRO A 730 -70.88 1.22 34.19
CA PRO A 730 -70.64 2.53 33.65
C PRO A 730 -71.74 3.54 33.96
N HIS A 731 -71.37 4.80 34.22
CA HIS A 731 -72.31 5.92 34.19
C HIS A 731 -72.08 6.75 32.91
N ARG A 732 -73.24 7.13 32.38
CA ARG A 732 -73.55 7.80 31.13
C ARG A 732 -73.29 9.30 31.20
N ASP A 733 -72.94 9.82 30.05
CA ASP A 733 -73.26 11.12 29.44
C ASP A 733 -73.11 12.47 30.18
N GLY A 734 -72.38 13.34 29.51
CA GLY A 734 -72.43 14.77 29.76
C GLY A 734 -71.57 15.59 28.80
N ASN A 735 -72.19 15.90 27.68
CA ASN A 735 -71.81 16.90 26.66
C ASN A 735 -71.40 18.25 27.22
N HIS A 736 -70.39 18.97 26.73
CA HIS A 736 -70.40 20.25 26.03
C HIS A 736 -69.03 20.90 25.80
N ARG A 737 -68.81 21.16 24.55
CA ARG A 737 -68.26 22.39 23.89
C ARG A 737 -67.35 23.31 24.70
N SER A 738 -66.15 23.56 24.25
CA SER A 738 -65.73 24.68 23.39
C SER A 738 -64.28 24.45 22.91
#